data_e2209d76052963e654515d26922ddd34
#
_entry.id   e2209d76052963e654515d26922ddd34
#
_cell.length_a   1.000
_cell.length_b   1.000
_cell.length_c   1.000
_cell.angle_alpha   90.00
_cell.angle_beta   90.00
_cell.angle_gamma   90.00
#
_symmetry.space_group_name_H-M   'P 1'
#
loop_
_entity.id
_entity.type
_entity.pdbx_description
1 polymer ?
#
loop_
_entity_poly.entity_id
_entity_poly.type
_entity_poly.pdbx_seq_one_letter_code
_entity_poly.pdbx_strand_id
1 'polypeptide(L)'
;MKKFLNAVIVLIAFYSINIISQDEVEEIVVTSAFIDTSEINNPLYIIDGTEFSDGATTSLGDAIDEYLGVSIADYGSAVGQPIIRGMSGPRVKILKNGVVNRDVSGLGVDHLNDVDLNDISQVEIVKGPSSLLYANGTIGGIINVVDDLISTKNFEIPEVSVGYESQSVNDGNSEFVNLKGNVGGFNVNFGYKNTDFGNYDVPSGAVIHSEEEHHDDEDHDEDEHHDDEHSEEDLGYINNSDFAVEATKFGVSKVTDWGYIGFGIDNLESVYGIPFHGDEHGDEHGDEHGDEHGDEEEHEEHGEERIFSTTDSETFSIRGSYNVNGSLVNKVDFTYRDSDYSLTEAHAEEEHHEEEDHEEEEEHEEHAPTVFMNEAVEYGATFDISNDSSTQKVVVNFVDEDNSIVGEEAFMNPANSEEFTIGYYLSKDLGTFDLDFGFRLDQIERSGSVSEEEHGDDHGDDHGDEHGDEHGDVDYYNIDDTTSSFAIALGRDLSDNLGISLGYASVERLPSSIELFMNGPHMATGRFEVGDPNLNSETSNNFDITFNFDNGDFYALASFYITDVDNYIALIDEEDDHMDEDEHHEGEDEHHEGEDEHHEDEHDDHGHGNLIHANYMQEDAEFDGYEIEFGRSFDLGSGELALSFGRDVVNAEFADGHYVPRINPARNIYSLVYTQDDLLFKLMLKDVEKQNDIGEGETATDSYQMLNTRLTKTFNGLGKGELKVSLFANNPVSYTHLTLPT
;
A
#
# COMPACT_ATOMS: atom_id res chain seq x y z
N MET A 1 14.51 -24.33 -14.92
CA MET A 1 15.33 -23.40 -14.15
C MET A 1 16.71 -23.93 -13.74
N LYS A 2 16.90 -24.94 -12.91
CA LYS A 2 18.26 -25.47 -12.56
C LYS A 2 19.21 -25.70 -13.74
N LYS A 3 18.72 -26.00 -14.95
CA LYS A 3 19.54 -26.17 -16.17
C LYS A 3 19.91 -24.82 -16.81
N PHE A 4 19.12 -23.77 -16.61
CA PHE A 4 19.39 -22.43 -17.14
C PHE A 4 20.42 -21.71 -16.24
N LEU A 5 20.29 -21.84 -14.93
CA LEU A 5 21.23 -21.31 -13.95
C LEU A 5 22.65 -21.89 -14.15
N ASN A 6 22.77 -23.19 -14.42
CA ASN A 6 24.06 -23.82 -14.75
C ASN A 6 24.65 -23.33 -16.10
N ALA A 7 23.83 -22.89 -17.05
CA ALA A 7 24.31 -22.30 -18.31
C ALA A 7 24.82 -20.87 -18.13
N VAL A 8 24.20 -20.10 -17.27
CA VAL A 8 24.62 -18.72 -16.91
C VAL A 8 25.95 -18.75 -16.13
N ILE A 9 26.10 -19.67 -15.18
CA ILE A 9 27.36 -19.83 -14.42
C ILE A 9 28.52 -20.27 -15.35
N VAL A 10 28.26 -21.08 -16.37
CA VAL A 10 29.28 -21.49 -17.35
C VAL A 10 29.64 -20.34 -18.31
N LEU A 11 28.69 -19.44 -18.65
CA LEU A 11 28.98 -18.25 -19.47
C LEU A 11 29.82 -17.21 -18.74
N ILE A 12 29.64 -17.03 -17.42
CA ILE A 12 30.44 -16.12 -16.57
C ILE A 12 31.89 -16.62 -16.45
N ALA A 13 32.13 -17.94 -16.48
CA ALA A 13 33.49 -18.50 -16.34
C ALA A 13 34.38 -18.29 -17.58
N PHE A 14 33.85 -17.84 -18.73
CA PHE A 14 34.61 -17.65 -19.96
C PHE A 14 34.99 -16.20 -20.31
N TYR A 15 34.52 -15.21 -19.54
CA TYR A 15 34.87 -13.81 -19.78
C TYR A 15 35.91 -13.30 -18.75
N SER A 16 37.18 -13.36 -19.11
CA SER A 16 38.26 -12.66 -18.37
C SER A 16 38.26 -11.20 -18.79
N ILE A 17 37.55 -10.35 -18.04
CA ILE A 17 37.46 -8.91 -18.31
C ILE A 17 38.55 -8.20 -17.52
N ASN A 18 39.31 -7.33 -18.20
CA ASN A 18 40.26 -6.40 -17.57
C ASN A 18 39.45 -5.19 -17.08
N ILE A 19 39.33 -5.03 -15.77
CA ILE A 19 38.65 -3.91 -15.14
C ILE A 19 39.70 -2.92 -14.67
N ILE A 20 39.45 -1.65 -14.91
CA ILE A 20 40.25 -0.51 -14.46
C ILE A 20 39.58 0.02 -13.19
N SER A 21 40.37 0.28 -12.16
CA SER A 21 39.91 0.88 -10.89
C SER A 21 39.38 2.28 -11.16
N GLN A 22 38.18 2.57 -10.65
CA GLN A 22 37.62 3.91 -10.67
C GLN A 22 37.67 4.51 -9.27
N ASP A 23 38.13 5.75 -9.20
CA ASP A 23 38.09 6.61 -8.04
C ASP A 23 36.72 7.27 -7.93
N GLU A 24 36.23 7.43 -6.70
CA GLU A 24 35.09 8.21 -6.26
C GLU A 24 33.82 8.08 -7.12
N VAL A 25 32.84 7.36 -6.59
CA VAL A 25 31.45 7.40 -7.10
C VAL A 25 30.94 8.80 -6.84
N GLU A 26 30.86 9.64 -7.87
CA GLU A 26 29.95 10.79 -7.83
C GLU A 26 28.55 10.23 -7.57
N GLU A 27 27.90 10.74 -6.55
CA GLU A 27 26.50 10.49 -6.24
C GLU A 27 25.68 10.80 -7.50
N ILE A 28 25.36 9.78 -8.28
CA ILE A 28 24.57 9.95 -9.50
C ILE A 28 23.11 9.92 -9.03
N VAL A 29 22.58 11.08 -8.71
CA VAL A 29 21.13 11.26 -8.56
C VAL A 29 20.50 10.91 -9.91
N VAL A 30 19.92 9.73 -10.01
CA VAL A 30 19.16 9.31 -11.20
C VAL A 30 17.81 9.97 -11.08
N THR A 31 17.65 11.09 -11.79
CA THR A 31 16.40 11.81 -11.79
C THR A 31 15.32 11.02 -12.52
N SER A 32 14.08 11.13 -12.04
CA SER A 32 12.89 10.69 -12.75
C SER A 32 12.90 11.21 -14.18
N ALA A 33 12.30 10.48 -15.11
CA ALA A 33 12.26 10.89 -16.53
C ALA A 33 11.68 12.30 -16.78
N PHE A 34 10.93 12.83 -15.81
CA PHE A 34 10.18 14.05 -15.97
C PHE A 34 10.87 15.29 -15.38
N ILE A 35 11.53 15.20 -14.23
CA ILE A 35 12.14 16.36 -13.56
C ILE A 35 13.50 15.97 -12.98
N ASP A 36 14.49 16.83 -13.11
CA ASP A 36 15.74 16.75 -12.37
C ASP A 36 15.49 17.20 -10.91
N THR A 37 15.67 16.31 -9.95
CA THR A 37 15.39 16.58 -8.54
C THR A 37 16.22 17.71 -7.96
N SER A 38 17.38 18.01 -8.54
CA SER A 38 18.18 19.19 -8.19
C SER A 38 17.52 20.53 -8.54
N GLU A 39 16.45 20.50 -9.35
CA GLU A 39 15.68 21.69 -9.80
C GLU A 39 14.40 21.93 -9.00
N ILE A 40 14.09 21.08 -7.98
CA ILE A 40 12.87 21.15 -7.19
C ILE A 40 13.11 21.85 -5.86
N ASN A 41 12.36 22.91 -5.57
CA ASN A 41 12.48 23.69 -4.35
C ASN A 41 11.48 23.28 -3.24
N ASN A 42 10.71 22.21 -3.40
CA ASN A 42 9.72 21.72 -2.44
C ASN A 42 10.24 20.57 -1.61
N PRO A 43 9.61 20.27 -0.45
CA PRO A 43 9.99 19.11 0.34
C PRO A 43 9.89 17.83 -0.51
N LEU A 44 11.04 17.36 -0.90
CA LEU A 44 11.25 16.14 -1.66
C LEU A 44 12.19 15.27 -0.84
N TYR A 45 11.79 14.05 -0.58
CA TYR A 45 12.69 13.03 -0.09
C TYR A 45 13.20 12.24 -1.29
N ILE A 46 14.50 12.12 -1.41
CA ILE A 46 15.18 11.22 -2.35
C ILE A 46 15.92 10.20 -1.51
N ILE A 47 15.49 8.95 -1.61
CA ILE A 47 16.02 7.84 -0.84
C ILE A 47 16.84 7.00 -1.80
N ASP A 48 18.13 6.84 -1.52
CA ASP A 48 19.04 6.04 -2.35
C ASP A 48 18.64 4.56 -2.32
N GLY A 49 18.68 3.88 -3.47
CA GLY A 49 18.32 2.48 -3.60
C GLY A 49 19.15 1.53 -2.73
N THR A 50 20.36 1.94 -2.32
CA THR A 50 21.21 1.14 -1.41
C THR A 50 20.63 1.08 0.01
N GLU A 51 19.81 2.02 0.43
CA GLU A 51 19.13 1.96 1.74
C GLU A 51 18.16 0.79 1.81
N PHE A 52 17.50 0.48 0.71
CA PHE A 52 16.56 -0.65 0.61
C PHE A 52 17.29 -1.99 0.52
N SER A 53 18.40 -2.05 -0.23
CA SER A 53 19.19 -3.27 -0.35
C SER A 53 19.95 -3.66 0.93
N ASP A 54 20.13 -2.73 1.85
CA ASP A 54 20.87 -2.93 3.11
C ASP A 54 19.94 -3.15 4.32
N GLY A 55 18.61 -2.97 4.15
CA GLY A 55 17.59 -3.11 5.18
C GLY A 55 16.69 -4.33 4.96
N ALA A 56 16.15 -4.88 6.05
CA ALA A 56 15.08 -5.87 5.98
C ALA A 56 13.76 -5.15 5.78
N THR A 57 13.35 -4.97 4.54
CA THR A 57 12.07 -4.37 4.20
C THR A 57 11.19 -5.37 3.45
N THR A 58 9.93 -5.45 3.83
CA THR A 58 8.95 -6.35 3.21
C THR A 58 8.09 -5.62 2.20
N SER A 59 7.61 -4.41 2.53
CA SER A 59 6.74 -3.59 1.68
C SER A 59 7.36 -2.24 1.33
N LEU A 60 6.75 -1.54 0.35
CA LEU A 60 7.12 -0.17 0.01
C LEU A 60 6.86 0.79 1.18
N GLY A 61 5.74 0.63 1.88
CA GLY A 61 5.40 1.46 3.02
C GLY A 61 6.42 1.33 4.15
N ASP A 62 6.77 0.09 4.54
CA ASP A 62 7.80 -0.19 5.55
C ASP A 62 9.15 0.44 5.20
N ALA A 63 9.51 0.40 3.91
CA ALA A 63 10.76 0.96 3.41
C ALA A 63 10.89 2.49 3.58
N ILE A 64 9.77 3.22 3.66
CA ILE A 64 9.73 4.69 3.69
C ILE A 64 9.11 5.28 4.97
N ASP A 65 8.67 4.47 5.90
CA ASP A 65 8.06 4.90 7.17
C ASP A 65 9.03 5.65 8.11
N GLU A 66 10.34 5.61 7.83
CA GLU A 66 11.34 6.39 8.58
C GLU A 66 11.29 7.90 8.29
N TYR A 67 10.57 8.34 7.24
CA TYR A 67 10.53 9.73 6.77
C TYR A 67 9.34 10.49 7.34
N LEU A 68 9.55 11.77 7.71
CA LEU A 68 8.51 12.59 8.32
C LEU A 68 7.35 12.88 7.35
N GLY A 69 6.13 12.85 7.90
CA GLY A 69 4.90 13.00 7.13
C GLY A 69 4.57 11.80 6.25
N VAL A 70 5.31 10.70 6.39
CA VAL A 70 5.01 9.42 5.73
C VAL A 70 4.79 8.38 6.81
N SER A 71 3.71 7.65 6.74
CA SER A 71 3.36 6.53 7.61
C SER A 71 2.80 5.38 6.76
N ILE A 72 2.44 4.29 7.38
CA ILE A 72 1.92 3.13 6.70
C ILE A 72 0.60 2.66 7.31
N ALA A 73 -0.22 2.01 6.49
CA ALA A 73 -1.28 1.13 6.92
C ALA A 73 -0.79 -0.31 6.69
N ASP A 74 -0.53 -1.04 7.78
CA ASP A 74 -0.09 -2.43 7.74
C ASP A 74 -1.28 -3.39 7.83
N TYR A 75 -1.25 -4.41 6.98
CA TYR A 75 -2.20 -5.51 7.00
C TYR A 75 -1.45 -6.84 6.78
N GLY A 76 -0.78 -7.32 7.82
CA GLY A 76 0.15 -8.43 7.73
C GLY A 76 1.53 -8.04 7.18
N SER A 77 2.41 -9.04 6.98
CA SER A 77 3.82 -8.78 6.61
C SER A 77 4.02 -8.36 5.15
N ALA A 78 3.09 -8.67 4.26
CA ALA A 78 3.18 -8.36 2.83
C ALA A 78 2.62 -6.98 2.49
N VAL A 79 1.58 -6.54 3.22
CA VAL A 79 0.80 -5.34 2.90
C VAL A 79 1.26 -4.18 3.79
N GLY A 80 1.74 -3.12 3.17
CA GLY A 80 2.12 -1.87 3.83
C GLY A 80 1.84 -0.71 2.89
N GLN A 81 0.62 -0.15 2.97
CA GLN A 81 0.22 0.94 2.08
C GLN A 81 0.72 2.29 2.61
N PRO A 82 1.41 3.08 1.78
CA PRO A 82 1.90 4.39 2.21
C PRO A 82 0.79 5.39 2.48
N ILE A 83 0.94 6.14 3.57
CA ILE A 83 0.10 7.28 3.93
C ILE A 83 0.97 8.53 3.96
N ILE A 84 0.56 9.62 3.30
CA ILE A 84 1.27 10.89 3.29
C ILE A 84 0.38 11.96 3.91
N ARG A 85 0.79 12.51 5.08
CA ARG A 85 0.06 13.55 5.82
C ARG A 85 -1.41 13.18 6.08
N GLY A 86 -1.67 11.93 6.47
CA GLY A 86 -3.02 11.39 6.69
C GLY A 86 -3.80 11.03 5.42
N MET A 87 -3.25 11.28 4.24
CA MET A 87 -3.88 10.91 2.97
C MET A 87 -3.43 9.52 2.53
N SER A 88 -4.38 8.66 2.15
CA SER A 88 -4.16 7.26 1.73
C SER A 88 -4.95 6.91 0.47
N GLY A 89 -4.79 5.69 -0.01
CA GLY A 89 -5.53 5.11 -1.13
C GLY A 89 -5.41 5.95 -2.42
N PRO A 90 -6.53 6.28 -3.09
CA PRO A 90 -6.49 7.00 -4.37
C PRO A 90 -5.84 8.39 -4.34
N ARG A 91 -5.60 8.97 -3.15
CA ARG A 91 -5.00 10.30 -2.94
C ARG A 91 -3.46 10.29 -2.94
N VAL A 92 -2.85 9.11 -2.74
CA VAL A 92 -1.41 8.89 -2.84
C VAL A 92 -1.13 8.01 -4.04
N LYS A 93 -0.36 8.51 -5.01
CA LYS A 93 -0.07 7.75 -6.23
C LYS A 93 1.30 7.12 -6.14
N ILE A 94 1.35 5.81 -6.32
CA ILE A 94 2.60 5.05 -6.44
C ILE A 94 2.95 4.94 -7.91
N LEU A 95 4.19 5.30 -8.24
CA LEU A 95 4.68 5.31 -9.61
C LEU A 95 5.92 4.44 -9.73
N LYS A 96 6.09 3.85 -10.89
CA LYS A 96 7.33 3.19 -11.31
C LYS A 96 7.89 3.91 -12.52
N ASN A 97 9.06 4.53 -12.34
CA ASN A 97 9.71 5.33 -13.39
C ASN A 97 8.84 6.47 -13.97
N GLY A 98 8.06 7.12 -13.12
CA GLY A 98 7.20 8.25 -13.49
C GLY A 98 5.86 7.88 -14.15
N VAL A 99 5.48 6.61 -14.13
CA VAL A 99 4.19 6.08 -14.62
C VAL A 99 3.45 5.44 -13.47
N VAL A 100 2.16 5.69 -13.32
CA VAL A 100 1.35 5.15 -12.21
C VAL A 100 1.38 3.63 -12.23
N ASN A 101 1.65 3.01 -11.08
CA ASN A 101 1.55 1.58 -10.92
C ASN A 101 0.07 1.16 -10.97
N ARG A 102 -0.26 0.17 -11.77
CA ARG A 102 -1.62 -0.32 -11.97
C ARG A 102 -1.73 -1.68 -11.32
N ASP A 103 -2.29 -1.72 -10.15
CA ASP A 103 -2.57 -2.89 -9.32
C ASP A 103 -3.96 -2.73 -8.68
N VAL A 104 -4.30 -3.58 -7.75
CA VAL A 104 -5.57 -3.52 -7.02
C VAL A 104 -5.43 -2.96 -5.60
N SER A 105 -4.28 -2.42 -5.23
CA SER A 105 -4.05 -1.84 -3.90
C SER A 105 -4.97 -0.65 -3.57
N GLY A 106 -5.56 -0.03 -4.58
CA GLY A 106 -6.59 1.00 -4.41
C GLY A 106 -7.98 0.45 -4.07
N LEU A 107 -8.19 -0.86 -4.14
CA LEU A 107 -9.47 -1.52 -3.90
C LEU A 107 -9.71 -1.81 -2.42
N GLY A 108 -8.70 -2.11 -1.64
CA GLY A 108 -8.80 -2.45 -0.23
C GLY A 108 -7.51 -2.20 0.52
N VAL A 109 -7.60 -2.19 1.85
CA VAL A 109 -6.44 -2.00 2.75
C VAL A 109 -5.58 -3.26 2.87
N ASP A 110 -6.14 -4.40 2.53
CA ASP A 110 -5.60 -5.76 2.55
C ASP A 110 -4.79 -6.12 1.30
N HIS A 111 -4.83 -5.30 0.25
CA HIS A 111 -4.11 -5.54 -0.99
C HIS A 111 -2.73 -4.89 -1.00
N LEU A 112 -1.71 -5.66 -1.37
CA LEU A 112 -0.34 -5.17 -1.45
C LEU A 112 -0.13 -4.20 -2.63
N ASN A 113 0.87 -3.31 -2.49
CA ASN A 113 1.38 -2.54 -3.62
C ASN A 113 2.33 -3.41 -4.46
N ASP A 114 2.04 -3.57 -5.75
CA ASP A 114 2.81 -4.40 -6.69
C ASP A 114 4.14 -3.74 -7.09
N VAL A 115 5.07 -3.64 -6.13
CA VAL A 115 6.37 -2.99 -6.29
C VAL A 115 7.50 -3.85 -5.76
N ASP A 116 8.35 -4.36 -6.66
CA ASP A 116 9.61 -5.00 -6.26
C ASP A 116 10.71 -3.95 -6.01
N LEU A 117 11.24 -3.92 -4.77
CA LEU A 117 12.30 -3.02 -4.34
C LEU A 117 13.72 -3.53 -4.66
N ASN A 118 13.86 -4.66 -5.36
CA ASN A 118 15.17 -5.16 -5.78
C ASN A 118 15.72 -4.33 -6.95
N ASP A 119 17.01 -3.94 -6.83
CA ASP A 119 17.76 -3.22 -7.86
C ASP A 119 17.13 -1.88 -8.28
N ILE A 120 16.49 -1.20 -7.33
CA ILE A 120 16.04 0.17 -7.54
C ILE A 120 17.20 1.16 -7.38
N SER A 121 17.12 2.27 -8.10
CA SER A 121 18.13 3.35 -8.03
C SER A 121 17.81 4.32 -6.92
N GLN A 122 16.52 4.68 -6.78
CA GLN A 122 16.03 5.59 -5.73
C GLN A 122 14.50 5.50 -5.58
N VAL A 123 14.01 6.00 -4.44
CA VAL A 123 12.58 6.31 -4.23
C VAL A 123 12.45 7.81 -4.00
N GLU A 124 11.52 8.44 -4.71
CA GLU A 124 11.23 9.87 -4.62
C GLU A 124 9.85 10.08 -4.00
N ILE A 125 9.77 10.88 -2.94
CA ILE A 125 8.49 11.29 -2.34
C ILE A 125 8.27 12.75 -2.68
N VAL A 126 7.30 13.03 -3.56
CA VAL A 126 7.08 14.36 -4.16
C VAL A 126 5.73 14.91 -3.78
N LYS A 127 5.71 16.15 -3.32
CA LYS A 127 4.53 16.93 -2.96
C LYS A 127 4.53 18.28 -3.73
N GLY A 128 3.37 18.87 -3.93
CA GLY A 128 3.24 20.21 -4.50
C GLY A 128 3.32 20.27 -6.03
N PRO A 129 3.81 21.39 -6.64
CA PRO A 129 3.63 21.69 -8.08
C PRO A 129 4.13 20.61 -9.03
N SER A 130 5.22 19.95 -8.68
CA SER A 130 5.83 18.94 -9.56
C SER A 130 5.04 17.63 -9.58
N SER A 131 4.29 17.28 -8.53
CA SER A 131 3.48 16.06 -8.51
C SER A 131 2.40 16.06 -9.60
N LEU A 132 1.90 17.23 -9.98
CA LEU A 132 0.88 17.40 -11.03
C LEU A 132 1.35 17.00 -12.44
N LEU A 133 2.64 16.86 -12.67
CA LEU A 133 3.15 16.35 -13.96
C LEU A 133 2.96 14.84 -14.12
N TYR A 134 2.85 14.11 -13.02
CA TYR A 134 2.90 12.65 -13.02
C TYR A 134 1.51 12.01 -13.07
N ALA A 135 0.61 12.42 -12.16
CA ALA A 135 -0.69 11.78 -12.02
C ALA A 135 -1.79 12.78 -11.64
N ASN A 136 -3.04 12.42 -11.87
CA ASN A 136 -4.21 13.12 -11.38
C ASN A 136 -4.45 12.83 -9.89
N GLY A 137 -5.25 13.67 -9.23
CA GLY A 137 -5.73 13.40 -7.86
C GLY A 137 -4.63 13.27 -6.79
N THR A 138 -3.44 13.83 -7.01
CA THR A 138 -2.27 13.72 -6.12
C THR A 138 -2.40 14.63 -4.89
N ILE A 139 -3.48 14.47 -4.11
CA ILE A 139 -3.79 15.30 -2.93
C ILE A 139 -2.71 15.12 -1.86
N GLY A 140 -2.37 13.87 -1.52
CA GLY A 140 -1.30 13.52 -0.58
C GLY A 140 0.09 13.64 -1.20
N GLY A 141 0.21 13.49 -2.51
CA GLY A 141 1.47 13.48 -3.24
C GLY A 141 1.70 12.20 -4.03
N ILE A 142 2.96 11.98 -4.41
CA ILE A 142 3.38 10.78 -5.15
C ILE A 142 4.61 10.12 -4.52
N ILE A 143 4.71 8.81 -4.69
CA ILE A 143 5.89 8.02 -4.39
C ILE A 143 6.35 7.39 -5.70
N ASN A 144 7.53 7.78 -6.19
CA ASN A 144 8.06 7.30 -7.46
C ASN A 144 9.26 6.39 -7.24
N VAL A 145 9.10 5.11 -7.56
CA VAL A 145 10.19 4.12 -7.52
C VAL A 145 10.92 4.16 -8.86
N VAL A 146 12.20 4.44 -8.83
CA VAL A 146 13.06 4.58 -10.01
C VAL A 146 14.03 3.42 -10.09
N ASP A 147 14.05 2.74 -11.22
CA ASP A 147 15.00 1.66 -11.54
C ASP A 147 15.75 1.94 -12.86
N ASP A 148 16.76 1.10 -13.13
CA ASP A 148 17.54 1.11 -14.36
C ASP A 148 17.09 0.08 -15.40
N LEU A 149 15.89 -0.49 -15.28
CA LEU A 149 15.42 -1.54 -16.18
C LEU A 149 15.60 -1.14 -17.65
N ILE A 150 15.21 0.09 -17.99
CA ILE A 150 15.49 0.73 -19.28
C ILE A 150 16.55 1.82 -19.04
N SER A 151 17.82 1.46 -19.12
CA SER A 151 18.91 2.40 -18.83
C SER A 151 18.97 3.55 -19.81
N THR A 152 19.08 4.76 -19.27
CA THR A 152 19.18 6.03 -20.03
C THR A 152 20.62 6.42 -20.33
N LYS A 153 21.60 5.74 -19.73
CA LYS A 153 23.05 5.93 -19.91
C LYS A 153 23.71 4.60 -20.30
N ASN A 154 24.81 4.65 -21.02
CA ASN A 154 25.55 3.42 -21.34
C ASN A 154 26.29 2.89 -20.11
N PHE A 155 26.10 1.61 -19.80
CA PHE A 155 26.94 0.94 -18.82
C PHE A 155 28.37 0.87 -19.32
N GLU A 156 29.31 1.46 -18.60
CA GLU A 156 30.74 1.44 -18.95
C GLU A 156 31.40 0.12 -18.57
N ILE A 157 30.93 -0.48 -17.47
CA ILE A 157 31.46 -1.72 -16.89
C ILE A 157 30.29 -2.67 -16.66
N PRO A 158 30.44 -3.97 -16.96
CA PRO A 158 29.45 -4.96 -16.55
C PRO A 158 29.42 -5.11 -15.02
N GLU A 159 28.24 -5.09 -14.46
CA GLU A 159 27.98 -5.25 -13.04
C GLU A 159 27.23 -6.56 -12.80
N VAL A 160 27.58 -7.25 -11.74
CA VAL A 160 26.90 -8.47 -11.27
C VAL A 160 26.78 -8.34 -9.77
N SER A 161 25.56 -8.29 -9.27
CA SER A 161 25.28 -8.38 -7.85
C SER A 161 24.50 -9.64 -7.52
N VAL A 162 24.82 -10.24 -6.40
CA VAL A 162 24.12 -11.39 -5.84
C VAL A 162 23.97 -11.15 -4.35
N GLY A 163 22.82 -11.43 -3.80
CA GLY A 163 22.58 -11.27 -2.38
C GLY A 163 21.78 -12.42 -1.80
N TYR A 164 21.90 -12.54 -0.49
CA TYR A 164 21.14 -13.46 0.33
C TYR A 164 20.85 -12.79 1.66
N GLU A 165 19.62 -12.85 2.08
CA GLU A 165 19.12 -12.36 3.35
C GLU A 165 18.46 -13.50 4.12
N SER A 166 18.52 -13.46 5.44
CA SER A 166 17.79 -14.38 6.30
C SER A 166 17.26 -13.61 7.51
N GLN A 167 16.01 -13.82 7.83
CA GLN A 167 15.28 -13.22 8.95
C GLN A 167 14.90 -14.30 9.96
N SER A 168 14.98 -14.00 11.25
CA SER A 168 14.59 -14.95 12.31
C SER A 168 13.18 -14.74 12.83
N VAL A 169 12.55 -13.61 12.50
CA VAL A 169 11.20 -13.26 12.96
C VAL A 169 10.12 -14.04 12.21
N ASN A 170 10.44 -14.57 11.04
CA ASN A 170 9.53 -15.32 10.17
C ASN A 170 10.22 -16.56 9.55
N ASP A 171 11.34 -16.99 10.12
CA ASP A 171 12.20 -18.07 9.61
C ASP A 171 12.51 -17.98 8.10
N GLY A 172 12.44 -16.74 7.57
CA GLY A 172 12.43 -16.46 6.15
C GLY A 172 13.78 -16.17 5.54
N ASN A 173 13.81 -16.21 4.21
CA ASN A 173 14.96 -15.84 3.42
C ASN A 173 14.61 -15.20 2.09
N SER A 174 15.54 -14.38 1.58
CA SER A 174 15.45 -13.74 0.27
C SER A 174 16.78 -13.85 -0.47
N GLU A 175 16.70 -14.14 -1.77
CA GLU A 175 17.88 -14.24 -2.63
C GLU A 175 17.67 -13.46 -3.94
N PHE A 176 18.70 -12.79 -4.43
CA PHE A 176 18.62 -12.07 -5.69
C PHE A 176 19.88 -12.19 -6.55
N VAL A 177 19.71 -11.99 -7.86
CA VAL A 177 20.77 -11.87 -8.84
C VAL A 177 20.43 -10.74 -9.81
N ASN A 178 21.34 -9.74 -9.93
CA ASN A 178 21.21 -8.65 -10.89
C ASN A 178 22.41 -8.60 -11.81
N LEU A 179 22.16 -8.39 -13.10
CA LEU A 179 23.15 -8.34 -14.16
C LEU A 179 22.92 -7.09 -15.01
N LYS A 180 23.88 -6.16 -15.04
CA LYS A 180 23.85 -4.97 -15.88
C LYS A 180 25.09 -4.92 -16.78
N GLY A 181 24.92 -4.47 -18.02
CA GLY A 181 26.08 -4.33 -18.90
C GLY A 181 25.75 -3.84 -20.30
N ASN A 182 26.80 -3.48 -21.06
CA ASN A 182 26.67 -3.08 -22.45
C ASN A 182 27.23 -4.14 -23.38
N VAL A 183 26.40 -4.65 -24.28
CA VAL A 183 26.77 -5.68 -25.25
C VAL A 183 26.54 -5.16 -26.66
N GLY A 184 27.62 -4.87 -27.38
CA GLY A 184 27.55 -4.40 -28.78
C GLY A 184 26.86 -3.03 -28.96
N GLY A 185 26.90 -2.18 -27.94
CA GLY A 185 26.29 -0.85 -27.93
C GLY A 185 24.81 -0.85 -27.55
N PHE A 186 24.32 -1.94 -26.93
CA PHE A 186 23.04 -2.04 -26.28
C PHE A 186 23.27 -2.29 -24.77
N ASN A 187 22.59 -1.53 -23.93
CA ASN A 187 22.52 -1.84 -22.52
C ASN A 187 21.55 -3.02 -22.32
N VAL A 188 21.92 -3.93 -21.46
CA VAL A 188 21.09 -5.08 -21.05
C VAL A 188 21.07 -5.10 -19.53
N ASN A 189 19.87 -5.21 -18.98
CA ASN A 189 19.59 -5.36 -17.57
C ASN A 189 18.78 -6.64 -17.36
N PHE A 190 19.14 -7.41 -16.33
CA PHE A 190 18.38 -8.58 -15.88
C PHE A 190 18.41 -8.62 -14.36
N GLY A 191 17.25 -8.75 -13.74
CA GLY A 191 17.08 -8.95 -12.31
C GLY A 191 16.24 -10.20 -12.04
N TYR A 192 16.56 -10.88 -10.94
CA TYR A 192 15.77 -11.97 -10.38
C TYR A 192 15.82 -11.88 -8.86
N LYS A 193 14.68 -12.02 -8.21
CA LYS A 193 14.54 -12.12 -6.76
C LYS A 193 13.60 -13.25 -6.41
N ASN A 194 13.88 -13.94 -5.32
CA ASN A 194 12.98 -14.90 -4.70
C ASN A 194 13.02 -14.70 -3.20
N THR A 195 11.86 -14.55 -2.59
CA THR A 195 11.65 -14.34 -1.16
C THR A 195 10.65 -15.37 -0.67
N ASP A 196 10.90 -15.92 0.53
CA ASP A 196 10.05 -16.90 1.19
C ASP A 196 10.12 -16.63 2.70
N PHE A 197 9.03 -16.13 3.28
CA PHE A 197 8.86 -15.76 4.67
C PHE A 197 7.69 -16.52 5.27
N GLY A 198 7.89 -17.18 6.40
CA GLY A 198 6.83 -17.80 7.18
C GLY A 198 6.06 -16.79 8.04
N ASN A 199 5.18 -17.30 8.89
CA ASN A 199 4.42 -16.48 9.82
C ASN A 199 5.33 -15.64 10.74
N TYR A 200 4.87 -14.45 11.08
CA TYR A 200 5.61 -13.45 11.81
C TYR A 200 5.53 -13.72 13.32
N ASP A 201 6.68 -14.04 13.95
CA ASP A 201 6.78 -14.26 15.39
C ASP A 201 6.46 -13.00 16.20
N VAL A 202 5.60 -13.13 17.20
CA VAL A 202 5.26 -12.07 18.15
C VAL A 202 5.49 -12.52 19.59
N PRO A 203 5.67 -11.59 20.54
CA PRO A 203 5.73 -11.96 21.95
C PRO A 203 4.42 -12.57 22.44
N SER A 204 4.52 -13.52 23.36
CA SER A 204 3.38 -14.13 24.06
C SER A 204 2.43 -13.05 24.62
N GLY A 205 1.13 -13.20 24.36
CA GLY A 205 0.09 -12.25 24.74
C GLY A 205 0.03 -10.98 23.86
N ALA A 206 0.68 -10.97 22.70
CA ALA A 206 0.56 -9.88 21.73
C ALA A 206 -0.70 -10.02 20.84
N VAL A 207 -1.18 -11.24 20.62
CA VAL A 207 -2.46 -11.50 19.98
C VAL A 207 -3.52 -11.60 21.07
N ILE A 208 -4.55 -10.79 20.99
CA ILE A 208 -5.68 -10.76 21.92
C ILE A 208 -6.88 -11.31 21.14
N HIS A 209 -7.40 -12.46 21.58
CA HIS A 209 -8.69 -12.94 21.11
C HIS A 209 -9.78 -12.17 21.84
N SER A 210 -10.82 -11.71 21.16
CA SER A 210 -12.00 -11.14 21.79
C SER A 210 -12.69 -12.27 22.59
N GLU A 211 -12.75 -12.14 23.91
CA GLU A 211 -13.61 -13.01 24.71
C GLU A 211 -15.06 -12.70 24.30
N GLU A 212 -15.74 -13.61 23.63
CA GLU A 212 -17.19 -13.53 23.48
C GLU A 212 -17.79 -13.40 24.89
N GLU A 213 -18.57 -12.33 25.13
CA GLU A 213 -19.33 -12.15 26.34
C GLU A 213 -20.36 -13.28 26.44
N HIS A 214 -19.98 -14.41 27.02
CA HIS A 214 -20.96 -15.41 27.44
C HIS A 214 -21.93 -14.72 28.38
N HIS A 215 -23.14 -14.46 27.92
CA HIS A 215 -24.24 -14.03 28.77
C HIS A 215 -24.44 -15.07 29.86
N ASP A 216 -23.95 -14.76 31.06
CA ASP A 216 -24.24 -15.50 32.29
C ASP A 216 -25.76 -15.44 32.53
N ASP A 217 -26.51 -16.38 31.99
CA ASP A 217 -27.85 -16.69 32.44
C ASP A 217 -27.76 -17.26 33.85
N GLU A 218 -27.88 -16.36 34.85
CA GLU A 218 -28.07 -16.71 36.25
C GLU A 218 -29.35 -17.52 36.43
N ASP A 219 -29.28 -18.85 36.30
CA ASP A 219 -30.17 -19.78 37.01
C ASP A 219 -29.82 -21.25 36.64
N HIS A 220 -28.83 -21.88 37.26
CA HIS A 220 -28.87 -23.34 37.47
C HIS A 220 -28.01 -23.77 38.64
N ASP A 221 -28.66 -24.66 39.44
CA ASP A 221 -28.28 -25.24 40.68
C ASP A 221 -26.89 -25.92 40.69
N GLU A 222 -26.26 -25.86 41.88
CA GLU A 222 -25.05 -26.53 42.30
C GLU A 222 -24.99 -28.00 41.87
N ASP A 223 -24.01 -28.35 40.95
CA ASP A 223 -23.32 -29.64 41.00
C ASP A 223 -22.04 -29.63 40.15
N GLU A 224 -20.92 -29.80 40.85
CA GLU A 224 -19.60 -30.27 40.40
C GLU A 224 -18.91 -29.61 39.17
N HIS A 225 -18.11 -28.58 39.46
CA HIS A 225 -17.12 -28.02 38.57
C HIS A 225 -16.12 -29.07 38.06
N HIS A 226 -16.14 -29.39 36.78
CA HIS A 226 -14.95 -29.73 36.04
C HIS A 226 -14.33 -28.43 35.57
N ASP A 227 -13.24 -28.02 36.24
CA ASP A 227 -12.32 -27.00 35.75
C ASP A 227 -11.58 -27.58 34.52
N ASP A 228 -12.20 -27.64 33.38
CA ASP A 228 -11.51 -27.74 32.09
C ASP A 228 -11.10 -26.32 31.73
N GLU A 229 -9.90 -25.92 32.19
CA GLU A 229 -9.21 -24.75 31.65
C GLU A 229 -8.98 -25.02 30.15
N HIS A 230 -9.86 -24.55 29.27
CA HIS A 230 -9.52 -24.32 27.89
C HIS A 230 -8.44 -23.24 27.91
N SER A 231 -7.18 -23.65 27.94
CA SER A 231 -6.06 -22.74 27.75
C SER A 231 -6.08 -22.33 26.27
N GLU A 232 -6.56 -21.13 25.99
CA GLU A 232 -6.28 -20.48 24.74
C GLU A 232 -4.77 -20.60 24.48
N GLU A 233 -4.37 -21.31 23.45
CA GLU A 233 -2.97 -21.47 23.11
C GLU A 233 -2.48 -20.15 22.51
N ASP A 234 -1.67 -19.42 23.27
CA ASP A 234 -0.91 -18.28 22.81
C ASP A 234 0.09 -18.75 21.74
N LEU A 235 -0.28 -18.62 20.47
CA LEU A 235 0.48 -19.14 19.33
C LEU A 235 1.91 -18.58 19.25
N GLY A 236 2.15 -17.38 19.78
CA GLY A 236 3.46 -16.73 19.71
C GLY A 236 3.84 -16.25 18.29
N TYR A 237 2.93 -16.27 17.34
CA TYR A 237 3.05 -15.73 15.99
C TYR A 237 1.68 -15.23 15.52
N ILE A 238 1.69 -14.38 14.49
CA ILE A 238 0.47 -13.95 13.79
C ILE A 238 0.15 -14.99 12.72
N ASN A 239 -1.00 -15.63 12.84
CA ASN A 239 -1.47 -16.59 11.86
C ASN A 239 -1.71 -15.91 10.50
N ASN A 240 -1.57 -16.64 9.38
CA ASN A 240 -1.73 -16.13 8.02
C ASN A 240 -0.89 -14.87 7.70
N SER A 241 0.29 -14.71 8.28
CA SER A 241 1.19 -13.59 7.99
C SER A 241 2.40 -13.96 7.13
N ASP A 242 2.40 -15.16 6.55
CA ASP A 242 3.43 -15.64 5.62
C ASP A 242 3.38 -14.90 4.28
N PHE A 243 4.54 -14.84 3.61
CA PHE A 243 4.71 -14.09 2.37
C PHE A 243 5.80 -14.67 1.49
N ALA A 244 5.48 -14.96 0.24
CA ALA A 244 6.45 -15.36 -0.77
C ALA A 244 6.33 -14.49 -2.02
N VAL A 245 7.48 -14.15 -2.64
CA VAL A 245 7.51 -13.39 -3.89
C VAL A 245 8.61 -13.86 -4.82
N GLU A 246 8.29 -14.02 -6.10
CA GLU A 246 9.25 -14.21 -7.19
C GLU A 246 9.15 -13.04 -8.17
N ALA A 247 10.25 -12.31 -8.39
CA ALA A 247 10.30 -11.19 -9.34
C ALA A 247 11.36 -11.45 -10.41
N THR A 248 11.02 -11.15 -11.67
CA THR A 248 11.93 -11.25 -12.83
C THR A 248 11.82 -10.02 -13.70
N LYS A 249 12.95 -9.35 -13.93
CA LYS A 249 13.05 -8.13 -14.73
C LYS A 249 14.01 -8.33 -15.89
N PHE A 250 13.64 -7.85 -17.09
CA PHE A 250 14.52 -7.83 -18.25
C PHE A 250 14.36 -6.55 -19.05
N GLY A 251 15.46 -5.84 -19.27
CA GLY A 251 15.48 -4.59 -20.04
C GLY A 251 16.59 -4.51 -21.07
N VAL A 252 16.30 -3.85 -22.17
CA VAL A 252 17.29 -3.52 -23.20
C VAL A 252 17.09 -2.09 -23.65
N SER A 253 18.18 -1.31 -23.70
CA SER A 253 18.15 0.05 -24.26
C SER A 253 19.32 0.33 -25.18
N LYS A 254 19.15 1.34 -26.02
CA LYS A 254 20.19 1.90 -26.85
C LYS A 254 20.28 3.39 -26.64
N VAL A 255 21.42 3.84 -26.15
CA VAL A 255 21.74 5.24 -25.92
C VAL A 255 22.65 5.76 -27.04
N THR A 256 22.36 6.95 -27.54
CA THR A 256 23.07 7.62 -28.64
C THR A 256 23.08 9.13 -28.43
N ASP A 257 23.78 9.88 -29.28
CA ASP A 257 23.81 11.35 -29.21
C ASP A 257 22.44 12.04 -29.42
N TRP A 258 21.48 11.35 -30.06
CA TRP A 258 20.13 11.88 -30.26
C TRP A 258 19.18 11.60 -29.09
N GLY A 259 19.58 10.77 -28.14
CA GLY A 259 18.77 10.33 -27.00
C GLY A 259 18.86 8.82 -26.80
N TYR A 260 17.80 8.22 -26.27
CA TYR A 260 17.75 6.78 -26.07
C TYR A 260 16.37 6.21 -26.44
N ILE A 261 16.34 4.90 -26.64
CA ILE A 261 15.12 4.08 -26.71
C ILE A 261 15.40 2.73 -26.09
N GLY A 262 14.44 2.19 -25.35
CA GLY A 262 14.52 0.86 -24.78
C GLY A 262 13.15 0.27 -24.51
N PHE A 263 13.17 -1.01 -24.18
CA PHE A 263 12.01 -1.76 -23.72
C PHE A 263 12.37 -2.58 -22.48
N GLY A 264 11.39 -2.84 -21.64
CA GLY A 264 11.51 -3.65 -20.44
C GLY A 264 10.30 -4.53 -20.24
N ILE A 265 10.51 -5.67 -19.62
CA ILE A 265 9.49 -6.57 -19.09
C ILE A 265 9.78 -6.75 -17.61
N ASP A 266 8.75 -6.71 -16.81
CA ASP A 266 8.79 -6.90 -15.37
C ASP A 266 7.65 -7.82 -14.98
N ASN A 267 7.97 -8.95 -14.36
CA ASN A 267 7.00 -9.92 -13.88
C ASN A 267 7.18 -10.06 -12.38
N LEU A 268 6.09 -10.04 -11.64
CA LEU A 268 6.06 -10.27 -10.21
C LEU A 268 4.93 -11.26 -9.89
N GLU A 269 5.27 -12.32 -9.18
CA GLU A 269 4.34 -13.29 -8.64
C GLU A 269 4.48 -13.29 -7.13
N SER A 270 3.38 -13.23 -6.37
CA SER A 270 3.42 -13.32 -4.91
C SER A 270 2.31 -14.20 -4.35
N VAL A 271 2.54 -14.71 -3.15
CA VAL A 271 1.52 -15.38 -2.33
C VAL A 271 1.64 -14.80 -0.93
N TYR A 272 0.53 -14.38 -0.34
CA TYR A 272 0.53 -13.90 1.03
C TYR A 272 -0.77 -14.28 1.73
N GLY A 273 -0.69 -14.55 3.05
CA GLY A 273 -1.84 -14.80 3.87
C GLY A 273 -2.49 -13.49 4.33
N ILE A 274 -3.79 -13.56 4.63
CA ILE A 274 -4.58 -12.47 5.22
C ILE A 274 -4.74 -12.79 6.70
N PRO A 275 -4.10 -12.04 7.61
CA PRO A 275 -4.19 -12.27 9.03
C PRO A 275 -5.61 -12.08 9.56
N PHE A 276 -5.95 -12.78 10.68
CA PHE A 276 -7.19 -12.62 11.44
C PHE A 276 -8.49 -13.05 10.76
N HIS A 277 -8.41 -13.83 9.69
CA HIS A 277 -9.54 -14.54 9.13
C HIS A 277 -9.47 -16.04 9.45
N GLY A 278 -10.61 -16.63 9.81
CA GLY A 278 -10.78 -18.06 10.04
C GLY A 278 -11.47 -18.46 11.35
N ASP A 279 -11.73 -17.55 12.28
CA ASP A 279 -12.25 -17.91 13.62
C ASP A 279 -13.77 -17.75 13.80
N GLU A 280 -14.55 -17.40 12.76
CA GLU A 280 -15.99 -17.09 12.88
C GLU A 280 -16.94 -18.08 12.19
N HIS A 281 -16.69 -19.37 12.24
CA HIS A 281 -17.76 -20.33 12.02
C HIS A 281 -18.31 -20.78 13.36
N GLY A 282 -19.27 -19.98 13.89
CA GLY A 282 -20.04 -20.32 15.08
C GLY A 282 -20.71 -21.68 14.89
N ASP A 283 -20.36 -22.63 15.76
CA ASP A 283 -21.00 -23.94 15.89
C ASP A 283 -22.51 -23.78 16.15
N GLU A 284 -23.34 -23.67 15.10
CA GLU A 284 -24.77 -23.94 15.22
C GLU A 284 -24.99 -25.46 15.42
N HIS A 285 -24.58 -25.99 16.56
CA HIS A 285 -25.05 -27.30 17.01
C HIS A 285 -26.45 -27.18 17.58
N GLY A 286 -27.46 -27.41 16.73
CA GLY A 286 -28.83 -27.62 17.15
C GLY A 286 -28.92 -28.80 18.12
N ASP A 287 -29.34 -28.51 19.37
CA ASP A 287 -29.62 -29.48 20.43
C ASP A 287 -30.76 -30.41 20.00
N GLU A 288 -30.47 -31.57 19.41
CA GLU A 288 -31.36 -32.72 19.42
C GLU A 288 -30.89 -33.72 20.49
N HIS A 289 -31.54 -33.68 21.65
CA HIS A 289 -31.41 -34.70 22.72
C HIS A 289 -31.78 -36.10 22.22
N GLY A 290 -30.78 -36.99 22.16
CA GLY A 290 -31.00 -38.41 21.94
C GLY A 290 -29.98 -39.22 22.75
N ASP A 291 -30.45 -39.80 23.90
CA ASP A 291 -29.69 -40.71 24.77
C ASP A 291 -29.09 -41.89 23.98
N GLU A 292 -27.84 -42.21 24.22
CA GLU A 292 -27.24 -43.52 24.57
C GLU A 292 -25.86 -43.80 23.92
N HIS A 293 -24.90 -43.97 24.83
CA HIS A 293 -23.70 -44.82 24.77
C HIS A 293 -22.45 -44.36 23.98
N GLY A 294 -21.54 -43.92 24.76
CA GLY A 294 -20.10 -44.11 24.88
C GLY A 294 -19.35 -44.81 23.75
N ASP A 295 -18.45 -44.08 23.17
CA ASP A 295 -17.10 -44.52 22.85
C ASP A 295 -16.28 -43.22 22.76
N GLU A 296 -15.06 -43.23 23.26
CA GLU A 296 -14.11 -42.14 23.24
C GLU A 296 -13.75 -41.86 21.78
N GLU A 297 -14.43 -40.91 21.15
CA GLU A 297 -14.00 -40.34 19.86
C GLU A 297 -13.11 -39.15 20.19
N GLU A 298 -11.86 -39.25 19.74
CA GLU A 298 -10.91 -38.15 19.72
C GLU A 298 -11.55 -37.05 18.86
N HIS A 299 -11.84 -35.87 19.47
CA HIS A 299 -12.24 -34.69 18.72
C HIS A 299 -11.06 -34.33 17.84
N GLU A 300 -11.19 -34.55 16.53
CA GLU A 300 -10.26 -34.03 15.54
C GLU A 300 -10.44 -32.50 15.55
N GLU A 301 -9.34 -31.78 15.82
CA GLU A 301 -9.26 -30.35 15.71
C GLU A 301 -9.67 -29.97 14.27
N HIS A 302 -10.76 -29.23 14.11
CA HIS A 302 -11.13 -28.65 12.84
C HIS A 302 -10.03 -27.63 12.50
N GLY A 303 -9.31 -27.85 11.38
CA GLY A 303 -8.26 -26.94 10.93
C GLY A 303 -8.85 -25.55 10.66
N GLU A 304 -8.14 -24.53 11.08
CA GLU A 304 -8.50 -23.13 10.84
C GLU A 304 -8.58 -22.87 9.32
N GLU A 305 -9.66 -22.30 8.85
CA GLU A 305 -9.77 -21.85 7.45
C GLU A 305 -8.78 -20.73 7.21
N ARG A 306 -7.97 -20.85 6.15
CA ARG A 306 -6.95 -19.91 5.80
C ARG A 306 -7.35 -19.12 4.55
N ILE A 307 -7.43 -17.79 4.64
CA ILE A 307 -7.55 -16.93 3.47
C ILE A 307 -6.14 -16.51 3.01
N PHE A 308 -5.88 -16.64 1.71
CA PHE A 308 -4.63 -16.20 1.12
C PHE A 308 -4.85 -15.61 -0.28
N SER A 309 -3.98 -14.66 -0.64
CA SER A 309 -3.99 -13.99 -1.94
C SER A 309 -2.77 -14.40 -2.77
N THR A 310 -2.99 -14.72 -4.04
CA THR A 310 -1.94 -15.00 -5.03
C THR A 310 -1.98 -13.92 -6.10
N THR A 311 -0.85 -13.25 -6.38
CA THR A 311 -0.76 -12.24 -7.44
C THR A 311 0.08 -12.72 -8.60
N ASP A 312 -0.30 -12.30 -9.83
CA ASP A 312 0.49 -12.43 -11.06
C ASP A 312 0.42 -11.08 -11.79
N SER A 313 1.57 -10.47 -12.02
CA SER A 313 1.71 -9.17 -12.64
C SER A 313 2.74 -9.19 -13.76
N GLU A 314 2.33 -8.77 -14.95
CA GLU A 314 3.21 -8.56 -16.09
C GLU A 314 3.12 -7.13 -16.59
N THR A 315 4.26 -6.44 -16.66
CA THR A 315 4.35 -5.10 -17.22
C THR A 315 5.34 -5.06 -18.38
N PHE A 316 4.86 -4.66 -19.57
CA PHE A 316 5.69 -4.34 -20.72
C PHE A 316 5.81 -2.82 -20.89
N SER A 317 7.02 -2.30 -21.00
CA SER A 317 7.27 -0.87 -21.15
C SER A 317 8.18 -0.55 -22.34
N ILE A 318 7.87 0.53 -23.07
CA ILE A 318 8.77 1.16 -24.01
C ILE A 318 9.00 2.60 -23.55
N ARG A 319 10.26 3.00 -23.37
CA ARG A 319 10.62 4.37 -23.00
C ARG A 319 11.69 4.89 -23.95
N GLY A 320 11.62 6.17 -24.21
CA GLY A 320 12.65 6.80 -25.01
C GLY A 320 12.68 8.31 -24.86
N SER A 321 13.79 8.88 -25.29
CA SER A 321 14.04 10.31 -25.27
C SER A 321 14.66 10.73 -26.60
N TYR A 322 14.20 11.83 -27.18
CA TYR A 322 14.71 12.38 -28.42
C TYR A 322 15.07 13.86 -28.29
N ASN A 323 16.35 14.19 -28.48
CA ASN A 323 16.84 15.54 -28.49
C ASN A 323 16.47 16.23 -29.84
N VAL A 324 15.51 17.12 -29.78
CA VAL A 324 14.95 17.77 -31.01
C VAL A 324 15.89 18.85 -31.55
N ASN A 325 16.65 19.51 -30.65
CA ASN A 325 17.49 20.69 -30.97
C ASN A 325 16.70 21.79 -31.73
N GLY A 326 15.41 21.95 -31.40
CA GLY A 326 14.49 22.89 -31.99
C GLY A 326 14.55 24.29 -31.35
N SER A 327 13.83 25.24 -31.90
CA SER A 327 13.76 26.56 -31.30
C SER A 327 12.71 26.72 -30.19
N LEU A 328 11.83 25.73 -30.02
CA LEU A 328 10.75 25.74 -29.03
C LEU A 328 10.79 24.50 -28.17
N VAL A 329 11.07 23.33 -28.74
CA VAL A 329 11.15 22.05 -28.04
C VAL A 329 12.61 21.61 -28.08
N ASN A 330 13.19 21.32 -26.89
CA ASN A 330 14.55 20.84 -26.72
C ASN A 330 14.61 19.32 -26.81
N LYS A 331 13.69 18.67 -26.11
CA LYS A 331 13.64 17.23 -25.92
C LYS A 331 12.20 16.73 -25.84
N VAL A 332 11.97 15.56 -26.32
CA VAL A 332 10.71 14.82 -26.15
C VAL A 332 11.01 13.49 -25.49
N ASP A 333 10.47 13.27 -24.32
CA ASP A 333 10.45 11.98 -23.66
C ASP A 333 9.10 11.33 -23.95
N PHE A 334 9.09 10.01 -24.19
CA PHE A 334 7.87 9.27 -24.45
C PHE A 334 7.88 7.93 -23.72
N THR A 335 6.68 7.48 -23.35
CA THR A 335 6.45 6.19 -22.72
C THR A 335 5.25 5.49 -23.35
N TYR A 336 5.33 4.19 -23.42
CA TYR A 336 4.23 3.25 -23.61
C TYR A 336 4.33 2.21 -22.53
N ARG A 337 3.23 1.91 -21.88
CA ARG A 337 3.14 0.85 -20.88
C ARG A 337 1.88 0.03 -21.12
N ASP A 338 2.03 -1.26 -20.98
CA ASP A 338 0.99 -2.29 -21.03
C ASP A 338 1.16 -3.10 -19.77
N SER A 339 0.17 -3.11 -18.90
CA SER A 339 0.19 -3.80 -17.62
C SER A 339 -1.03 -4.69 -17.49
N ASP A 340 -0.78 -5.89 -17.03
CA ASP A 340 -1.76 -6.93 -16.74
C ASP A 340 -1.48 -7.43 -15.32
N TYR A 341 -2.45 -7.27 -14.45
CA TYR A 341 -2.36 -7.65 -13.04
C TYR A 341 -3.58 -8.47 -12.66
N SER A 342 -3.34 -9.58 -11.98
CA SER A 342 -4.40 -10.37 -11.35
C SER A 342 -4.03 -10.72 -9.91
N LEU A 343 -5.03 -10.72 -9.05
CA LEU A 343 -4.96 -11.23 -7.68
C LEU A 343 -6.08 -12.25 -7.52
N THR A 344 -5.76 -13.43 -7.01
CA THR A 344 -6.73 -14.46 -6.67
C THR A 344 -6.75 -14.63 -5.16
N GLU A 345 -7.89 -14.39 -4.55
CA GLU A 345 -8.17 -14.66 -3.16
C GLU A 345 -8.90 -15.98 -3.03
N ALA A 346 -8.43 -16.83 -2.14
CA ALA A 346 -8.96 -18.18 -1.98
C ALA A 346 -8.87 -18.63 -0.53
N HIS A 347 -9.84 -19.46 -0.14
CA HIS A 347 -9.83 -20.19 1.13
C HIS A 347 -9.08 -21.50 0.94
N ALA A 348 -8.21 -21.88 1.88
CA ALA A 348 -7.53 -23.17 1.89
C ALA A 348 -8.17 -24.04 2.95
N GLU A 349 -8.73 -25.17 2.53
CA GLU A 349 -9.05 -26.27 3.44
C GLU A 349 -7.79 -27.09 3.71
N GLU A 350 -7.50 -27.48 4.96
CA GLU A 350 -6.43 -28.45 5.23
C GLU A 350 -6.73 -29.79 4.57
N GLU A 351 -5.79 -30.29 3.75
CA GLU A 351 -5.89 -31.61 3.11
C GLU A 351 -5.95 -32.69 4.21
N HIS A 352 -7.13 -33.18 4.55
CA HIS A 352 -7.28 -34.39 5.33
C HIS A 352 -6.69 -35.57 4.56
N HIS A 353 -5.65 -36.20 5.09
CA HIS A 353 -5.06 -37.42 4.55
C HIS A 353 -6.11 -38.52 4.49
N GLU A 354 -6.50 -38.90 3.28
CA GLU A 354 -7.34 -40.04 2.98
C GLU A 354 -6.77 -41.34 3.58
N GLU A 355 -7.41 -41.93 4.57
CA GLU A 355 -7.40 -43.37 4.77
C GLU A 355 -8.82 -43.91 4.73
N GLU A 356 -9.21 -44.36 3.54
CA GLU A 356 -10.13 -45.44 3.17
C GLU A 356 -11.52 -45.53 3.80
N ASP A 357 -12.52 -45.41 2.91
CA ASP A 357 -13.82 -46.07 2.91
C ASP A 357 -14.97 -45.50 3.77
N HIS A 358 -15.57 -44.36 3.36
CA HIS A 358 -17.02 -44.22 3.51
C HIS A 358 -17.63 -43.54 2.28
N GLU A 359 -18.45 -44.32 1.51
CA GLU A 359 -19.34 -43.82 0.44
C GLU A 359 -20.55 -43.08 1.08
N GLU A 360 -20.44 -41.80 1.36
CA GLU A 360 -21.55 -40.86 1.36
C GLU A 360 -20.98 -39.52 0.88
N GLU A 361 -21.20 -39.18 -0.39
CA GLU A 361 -20.85 -37.90 -0.98
C GLU A 361 -21.78 -36.84 -0.39
N GLU A 362 -21.39 -36.16 0.70
CA GLU A 362 -21.87 -34.84 1.06
C GLU A 362 -21.01 -33.88 0.25
N GLU A 363 -21.60 -33.25 -0.77
CA GLU A 363 -20.96 -32.19 -1.53
C GLU A 363 -20.81 -30.99 -0.58
N HIS A 364 -19.64 -30.82 0.08
CA HIS A 364 -19.25 -29.55 0.65
C HIS A 364 -19.08 -28.58 -0.53
N GLU A 365 -19.83 -27.50 -0.55
CA GLU A 365 -19.70 -26.45 -1.55
C GLU A 365 -18.37 -25.74 -1.28
N GLU A 366 -17.31 -26.12 -2.05
CA GLU A 366 -16.04 -25.39 -2.05
C GLU A 366 -16.33 -23.96 -2.52
N HIS A 367 -16.02 -22.96 -1.70
CA HIS A 367 -16.15 -21.56 -2.08
C HIS A 367 -15.25 -21.26 -3.28
N ALA A 368 -15.83 -20.74 -4.35
CA ALA A 368 -15.08 -20.44 -5.56
C ALA A 368 -14.19 -19.21 -5.32
N PRO A 369 -12.89 -19.26 -5.69
CA PRO A 369 -11.99 -18.14 -5.45
C PRO A 369 -12.44 -16.86 -6.14
N THR A 370 -12.17 -15.71 -5.51
CA THR A 370 -12.43 -14.38 -6.06
C THR A 370 -11.18 -13.86 -6.78
N VAL A 371 -11.35 -13.43 -8.04
CA VAL A 371 -10.26 -12.95 -8.90
C VAL A 371 -10.45 -11.47 -9.21
N PHE A 372 -9.49 -10.67 -8.80
CA PHE A 372 -9.37 -9.24 -9.08
C PHE A 372 -8.44 -9.04 -10.26
N MET A 373 -8.83 -8.24 -11.23
CA MET A 373 -8.03 -7.96 -12.43
C MET A 373 -7.94 -6.46 -12.68
N ASN A 374 -6.75 -6.00 -13.07
CA ASN A 374 -6.50 -4.65 -13.55
C ASN A 374 -5.65 -4.72 -14.83
N GLU A 375 -6.24 -4.39 -15.97
CA GLU A 375 -5.56 -4.32 -17.26
C GLU A 375 -5.49 -2.85 -17.69
N ALA A 376 -4.30 -2.34 -18.03
CA ALA A 376 -4.17 -0.95 -18.43
C ALA A 376 -3.15 -0.71 -19.54
N VAL A 377 -3.51 0.20 -20.45
CA VAL A 377 -2.61 0.69 -21.50
C VAL A 377 -2.41 2.19 -21.34
N GLU A 378 -1.14 2.63 -21.28
CA GLU A 378 -0.79 4.04 -21.09
C GLU A 378 0.16 4.55 -22.18
N TYR A 379 -0.12 5.74 -22.69
CA TYR A 379 0.72 6.48 -23.63
C TYR A 379 1.04 7.86 -23.09
N GLY A 380 2.32 8.15 -22.86
CA GLY A 380 2.76 9.42 -22.33
C GLY A 380 3.80 10.11 -23.23
N ALA A 381 3.76 11.45 -23.26
CA ALA A 381 4.81 12.25 -23.84
C ALA A 381 5.05 13.53 -23.04
N THR A 382 6.32 13.82 -22.75
CA THR A 382 6.77 15.06 -22.10
C THR A 382 7.62 15.86 -23.07
N PHE A 383 7.23 17.11 -23.27
CA PHE A 383 7.93 18.07 -24.12
C PHE A 383 8.72 19.04 -23.23
N ASP A 384 10.02 18.98 -23.28
CA ASP A 384 10.90 19.97 -22.66
C ASP A 384 10.96 21.22 -23.56
N ILE A 385 10.42 22.32 -23.04
CA ILE A 385 10.41 23.64 -23.68
C ILE A 385 11.19 24.67 -22.84
N SER A 386 12.11 24.19 -21.99
CA SER A 386 12.99 24.98 -21.12
C SER A 386 13.87 25.93 -21.93
N ASN A 387 14.31 27.00 -21.28
CA ASN A 387 15.27 27.97 -21.82
C ASN A 387 16.30 28.33 -20.73
N ASP A 388 17.31 29.14 -21.05
CA ASP A 388 18.40 29.52 -20.15
C ASP A 388 17.95 30.15 -18.81
N SER A 389 16.68 30.50 -18.64
CA SER A 389 16.16 31.22 -17.48
C SER A 389 14.99 30.53 -16.80
N SER A 390 14.55 29.39 -17.31
CA SER A 390 13.40 28.65 -16.74
C SER A 390 13.35 27.22 -17.25
N THR A 391 13.05 26.29 -16.37
CA THR A 391 12.65 24.92 -16.69
C THR A 391 11.16 24.89 -16.99
N GLN A 392 10.79 24.37 -18.14
CA GLN A 392 9.39 24.30 -18.56
C GLN A 392 9.11 22.97 -19.25
N LYS A 393 8.02 22.31 -18.82
CA LYS A 393 7.61 21.01 -19.37
C LYS A 393 6.12 21.00 -19.67
N VAL A 394 5.75 20.34 -20.77
CA VAL A 394 4.37 20.05 -21.11
C VAL A 394 4.22 18.53 -21.15
N VAL A 395 3.24 18.00 -20.48
CA VAL A 395 2.91 16.57 -20.47
C VAL A 395 1.59 16.35 -21.18
N VAL A 396 1.52 15.30 -21.97
CA VAL A 396 0.28 14.76 -22.55
C VAL A 396 0.26 13.28 -22.24
N ASN A 397 -0.83 12.80 -21.65
CA ASN A 397 -0.98 11.40 -21.29
C ASN A 397 -2.37 10.88 -21.68
N PHE A 398 -2.46 9.61 -22.01
CA PHE A 398 -3.69 8.87 -22.25
C PHE A 398 -3.59 7.53 -21.54
N VAL A 399 -4.64 7.15 -20.82
CA VAL A 399 -4.78 5.87 -20.10
C VAL A 399 -6.12 5.26 -20.47
N ASP A 400 -6.13 3.96 -20.65
CA ASP A 400 -7.30 3.10 -20.77
C ASP A 400 -7.11 1.96 -19.80
N GLU A 401 -8.02 1.80 -18.82
CA GLU A 401 -7.89 0.91 -17.68
C GLU A 401 -9.19 0.17 -17.42
N ASP A 402 -9.11 -1.15 -17.42
CA ASP A 402 -10.21 -2.04 -17.10
C ASP A 402 -9.99 -2.71 -15.73
N ASN A 403 -10.99 -2.60 -14.85
CA ASN A 403 -11.00 -3.25 -13.56
C ASN A 403 -12.17 -4.23 -13.49
N SER A 404 -11.93 -5.43 -12.98
CA SER A 404 -12.99 -6.41 -12.76
C SER A 404 -12.72 -7.30 -11.56
N ILE A 405 -13.80 -7.71 -10.88
CA ILE A 405 -13.78 -8.68 -9.81
C ILE A 405 -14.74 -9.80 -10.23
N VAL A 406 -14.27 -11.03 -10.20
CA VAL A 406 -15.04 -12.20 -10.64
C VAL A 406 -14.87 -13.32 -9.63
N GLY A 407 -15.95 -13.86 -9.12
CA GLY A 407 -15.95 -14.93 -8.12
C GLY A 407 -17.24 -14.88 -7.31
N GLU A 408 -17.30 -15.69 -6.29
CA GLU A 408 -18.47 -15.78 -5.41
C GLU A 408 -18.62 -14.52 -4.55
N GLU A 409 -17.50 -13.91 -4.17
CA GLU A 409 -17.42 -12.69 -3.37
C GLU A 409 -17.13 -11.44 -4.22
N ALA A 410 -17.56 -11.42 -5.48
CA ALA A 410 -17.36 -10.29 -6.36
C ALA A 410 -18.22 -9.10 -5.93
N PHE A 411 -17.61 -8.10 -5.30
CA PHE A 411 -18.29 -6.91 -4.76
C PHE A 411 -18.32 -5.71 -5.72
N MET A 412 -17.83 -5.83 -6.92
CA MET A 412 -17.90 -4.79 -7.95
C MET A 412 -18.00 -5.40 -9.35
N ASN A 413 -18.98 -4.95 -10.14
CA ASN A 413 -19.07 -5.29 -11.54
C ASN A 413 -17.90 -4.69 -12.35
N PRO A 414 -17.54 -5.26 -13.52
CA PRO A 414 -16.50 -4.70 -14.37
C PRO A 414 -16.69 -3.21 -14.67
N ALA A 415 -15.62 -2.44 -14.49
CA ALA A 415 -15.59 -1.00 -14.71
C ALA A 415 -14.41 -0.60 -15.60
N ASN A 416 -14.62 0.37 -16.49
CA ASN A 416 -13.57 0.94 -17.34
C ASN A 416 -13.35 2.41 -17.03
N SER A 417 -12.09 2.88 -17.13
CA SER A 417 -11.69 4.28 -16.94
C SER A 417 -10.79 4.72 -18.09
N GLU A 418 -11.25 5.72 -18.88
CA GLU A 418 -10.44 6.39 -19.87
C GLU A 418 -10.01 7.78 -19.37
N GLU A 419 -8.70 8.09 -19.45
CA GLU A 419 -8.17 9.36 -18.99
C GLU A 419 -7.33 10.04 -20.07
N PHE A 420 -7.60 11.32 -20.33
CA PHE A 420 -6.78 12.17 -21.19
C PHE A 420 -6.28 13.38 -20.41
N THR A 421 -4.97 13.57 -20.38
CA THR A 421 -4.29 14.59 -19.57
C THR A 421 -3.52 15.60 -20.43
N ILE A 422 -3.56 16.87 -19.99
CA ILE A 422 -2.59 17.90 -20.38
C ILE A 422 -2.05 18.55 -19.11
N GLY A 423 -0.74 18.45 -18.88
CA GLY A 423 -0.03 19.09 -17.77
C GLY A 423 1.00 20.12 -18.23
N TYR A 424 1.25 21.14 -17.40
CA TYR A 424 2.30 22.13 -17.58
C TYR A 424 3.04 22.39 -16.28
N TYR A 425 4.35 22.47 -16.33
CA TYR A 425 5.22 22.84 -15.23
C TYR A 425 6.17 23.95 -15.62
N LEU A 426 6.41 24.88 -14.69
CA LEU A 426 7.37 25.97 -14.78
C LEU A 426 8.16 26.06 -13.48
N SER A 427 9.48 26.01 -13.56
CA SER A 427 10.40 26.45 -12.49
C SER A 427 11.25 27.61 -13.00
N LYS A 428 11.35 28.68 -12.19
CA LYS A 428 12.02 29.91 -12.60
C LYS A 428 12.62 30.68 -11.43
N ASP A 429 13.91 30.98 -11.52
CA ASP A 429 14.58 31.97 -10.68
C ASP A 429 14.17 33.40 -11.11
N LEU A 430 13.53 34.13 -10.18
CA LEU A 430 13.15 35.53 -10.32
C LEU A 430 14.17 36.48 -9.67
N GLY A 431 15.33 35.98 -9.27
CA GLY A 431 16.45 36.69 -8.67
C GLY A 431 16.30 37.03 -7.20
N THR A 432 15.08 37.11 -6.66
CA THR A 432 14.77 37.31 -5.24
C THR A 432 13.93 36.17 -4.69
N PHE A 433 13.21 35.50 -5.55
CA PHE A 433 12.34 34.36 -5.27
C PHE A 433 12.53 33.33 -6.36
N ASP A 434 12.44 32.08 -5.99
CA ASP A 434 12.28 30.94 -6.86
C ASP A 434 10.79 30.64 -6.98
N LEU A 435 10.32 30.48 -8.21
CA LEU A 435 8.92 30.23 -8.53
C LEU A 435 8.79 28.84 -9.14
N ASP A 436 7.99 27.98 -8.53
CA ASP A 436 7.49 26.76 -9.15
C ASP A 436 5.97 26.90 -9.37
N PHE A 437 5.51 26.47 -10.53
CA PHE A 437 4.10 26.47 -10.90
C PHE A 437 3.77 25.20 -11.68
N GLY A 438 2.72 24.50 -11.26
CA GLY A 438 2.14 23.35 -11.94
C GLY A 438 0.69 23.61 -12.30
N PHE A 439 0.27 23.09 -13.42
CA PHE A 439 -1.13 23.10 -13.85
C PHE A 439 -1.45 21.81 -14.62
N ARG A 440 -2.63 21.25 -14.39
CA ARG A 440 -3.09 20.01 -15.00
C ARG A 440 -4.58 20.09 -15.33
N LEU A 441 -4.96 19.51 -16.46
CA LEU A 441 -6.34 19.25 -16.86
C LEU A 441 -6.44 17.78 -17.22
N ASP A 442 -7.43 17.12 -16.66
CA ASP A 442 -7.74 15.72 -16.95
C ASP A 442 -9.20 15.63 -17.39
N GLN A 443 -9.43 15.02 -18.55
CA GLN A 443 -10.75 14.55 -18.94
C GLN A 443 -10.81 13.07 -18.60
N ILE A 444 -11.78 12.69 -17.79
CA ILE A 444 -11.90 11.33 -17.23
C ILE A 444 -13.30 10.83 -17.54
N GLU A 445 -13.39 9.66 -18.16
CA GLU A 445 -14.63 8.94 -18.38
C GLU A 445 -14.56 7.63 -17.57
N ARG A 446 -15.57 7.38 -16.73
CA ARG A 446 -15.71 6.13 -15.98
C ARG A 446 -17.03 5.49 -16.24
N SER A 447 -17.03 4.22 -16.65
CA SER A 447 -18.20 3.42 -16.90
C SER A 447 -18.20 2.19 -16.02
N GLY A 448 -19.35 1.85 -15.47
CA GLY A 448 -19.54 0.70 -14.59
C GLY A 448 -21.01 0.41 -14.39
N SER A 449 -21.32 -0.55 -13.53
CA SER A 449 -22.70 -0.88 -13.18
C SER A 449 -22.79 -1.36 -11.72
N VAL A 450 -23.96 -1.19 -11.14
CA VAL A 450 -24.31 -1.66 -9.80
C VAL A 450 -25.50 -2.60 -9.94
N SER A 451 -25.45 -3.77 -9.31
CA SER A 451 -26.57 -4.71 -9.23
C SER A 451 -27.45 -4.34 -8.03
N GLU A 452 -28.75 -4.20 -8.21
CA GLU A 452 -29.67 -4.03 -7.07
C GLU A 452 -29.88 -5.39 -6.43
N GLU A 453 -29.64 -5.53 -5.12
CA GLU A 453 -30.06 -6.68 -4.35
C GLU A 453 -31.56 -6.58 -4.09
N GLU A 454 -32.34 -7.59 -4.48
CA GLU A 454 -33.75 -7.66 -4.13
C GLU A 454 -33.90 -7.98 -2.62
N HIS A 455 -34.11 -6.96 -1.80
CA HIS A 455 -34.66 -7.16 -0.47
C HIS A 455 -36.05 -7.80 -0.63
N GLY A 456 -36.14 -9.09 -0.37
CA GLY A 456 -37.36 -9.87 -0.52
C GLY A 456 -38.46 -9.50 0.50
N ASP A 457 -39.08 -8.33 0.33
CA ASP A 457 -40.36 -7.99 0.94
C ASP A 457 -41.50 -8.60 0.10
N ASP A 458 -41.58 -9.91 0.00
CA ASP A 458 -42.79 -10.53 -0.59
C ASP A 458 -43.59 -11.37 0.40
N HIS A 459 -44.52 -10.70 1.10
CA HIS A 459 -45.67 -11.32 1.68
C HIS A 459 -46.79 -11.42 0.62
N GLY A 460 -46.69 -12.36 -0.31
CA GLY A 460 -47.68 -12.55 -1.34
C GLY A 460 -47.93 -14.02 -1.64
N ASP A 461 -49.00 -14.59 -1.01
CA ASP A 461 -49.61 -15.85 -1.42
C ASP A 461 -49.99 -15.86 -2.91
N ASP A 462 -49.22 -16.53 -3.77
CA ASP A 462 -49.84 -17.23 -4.90
C ASP A 462 -48.93 -18.33 -5.51
N HIS A 463 -49.40 -19.56 -5.51
CA HIS A 463 -48.75 -20.70 -6.13
C HIS A 463 -48.88 -20.61 -7.65
N GLY A 464 -47.72 -20.45 -8.35
CA GLY A 464 -47.69 -20.53 -9.81
C GLY A 464 -46.32 -20.87 -10.32
N ASP A 465 -46.15 -22.13 -10.74
CA ASP A 465 -44.94 -22.66 -11.40
C ASP A 465 -44.54 -21.84 -12.63
N GLU A 466 -43.47 -21.08 -12.56
CA GLU A 466 -42.62 -20.76 -13.71
C GLU A 466 -41.21 -20.40 -13.16
N HIS A 467 -40.20 -21.23 -13.45
CA HIS A 467 -38.78 -20.92 -13.28
C HIS A 467 -38.43 -19.75 -14.21
N GLY A 468 -38.52 -18.54 -13.70
CA GLY A 468 -37.91 -17.36 -14.31
C GLY A 468 -36.53 -17.17 -13.69
N ASP A 469 -35.50 -17.05 -14.51
CA ASP A 469 -34.18 -16.60 -14.09
C ASP A 469 -34.34 -15.16 -13.56
N GLU A 470 -34.49 -14.99 -12.25
CA GLU A 470 -34.52 -13.69 -11.58
C GLU A 470 -33.07 -13.17 -11.51
N HIS A 471 -32.68 -12.43 -12.52
CA HIS A 471 -31.48 -11.58 -12.46
C HIS A 471 -31.96 -10.24 -11.86
N GLY A 472 -31.38 -9.79 -10.75
CA GLY A 472 -31.60 -8.46 -10.20
C GLY A 472 -31.40 -7.38 -11.27
N ASP A 473 -32.11 -6.27 -11.16
CA ASP A 473 -31.95 -5.16 -12.10
C ASP A 473 -30.53 -4.59 -11.96
N VAL A 474 -29.85 -4.37 -13.10
CA VAL A 474 -28.48 -3.84 -13.16
C VAL A 474 -28.53 -2.41 -13.71
N ASP A 475 -28.13 -1.45 -12.90
CA ASP A 475 -28.02 -0.06 -13.31
C ASP A 475 -26.65 0.25 -13.91
N TYR A 476 -26.63 0.82 -15.11
CA TYR A 476 -25.42 1.20 -15.84
C TYR A 476 -25.16 2.69 -15.73
N TYR A 477 -23.91 3.04 -15.40
CA TYR A 477 -23.46 4.41 -15.22
C TYR A 477 -22.34 4.74 -16.20
N ASN A 478 -22.32 6.01 -16.66
CA ASN A 478 -21.21 6.59 -17.40
C ASN A 478 -21.01 8.03 -16.88
N ILE A 479 -19.88 8.26 -16.21
CA ILE A 479 -19.51 9.51 -15.57
C ILE A 479 -18.37 10.11 -16.37
N ASP A 480 -18.64 11.25 -17.04
CA ASP A 480 -17.65 12.03 -17.84
C ASP A 480 -17.47 13.39 -17.17
N ASP A 481 -16.28 13.68 -16.67
CA ASP A 481 -15.96 14.96 -16.04
C ASP A 481 -14.55 15.44 -16.40
N THR A 482 -14.33 16.75 -16.22
CA THR A 482 -13.05 17.39 -16.46
C THR A 482 -12.54 18.01 -15.18
N THR A 483 -11.52 17.42 -14.58
CA THR A 483 -10.87 17.96 -13.39
C THR A 483 -9.74 18.91 -13.73
N SER A 484 -9.51 19.90 -12.85
CA SER A 484 -8.45 20.87 -13.00
C SER A 484 -7.66 21.05 -11.72
N SER A 485 -6.35 20.89 -11.79
CA SER A 485 -5.47 21.05 -10.65
C SER A 485 -4.39 22.07 -10.92
N PHE A 486 -4.03 22.87 -9.91
CA PHE A 486 -2.89 23.76 -10.00
C PHE A 486 -2.17 23.89 -8.67
N ALA A 487 -0.87 24.18 -8.74
CA ALA A 487 -0.06 24.44 -7.56
C ALA A 487 0.99 25.52 -7.86
N ILE A 488 1.33 26.28 -6.84
CA ILE A 488 2.36 27.31 -6.89
C ILE A 488 3.22 27.25 -5.63
N ALA A 489 4.53 27.33 -5.79
CA ALA A 489 5.46 27.47 -4.69
C ALA A 489 6.39 28.69 -4.93
N LEU A 490 6.70 29.37 -3.85
CA LEU A 490 7.60 30.53 -3.84
C LEU A 490 8.70 30.30 -2.79
N GLY A 491 9.90 30.03 -3.24
CA GLY A 491 11.10 29.90 -2.42
C GLY A 491 11.87 31.23 -2.31
N ARG A 492 12.57 31.43 -1.19
CA ARG A 492 13.50 32.54 -0.99
C ARG A 492 14.58 32.21 0.02
N ASP A 493 15.82 32.46 -0.36
CA ASP A 493 16.92 32.49 0.59
C ASP A 493 16.90 33.81 1.39
N LEU A 494 16.71 33.68 2.72
CA LEU A 494 16.78 34.79 3.67
C LEU A 494 18.23 35.11 4.05
N SER A 495 19.12 34.10 3.98
CA SER A 495 20.57 34.20 4.13
C SER A 495 21.21 32.99 3.45
N ASP A 496 22.57 32.95 3.43
CA ASP A 496 23.32 31.81 2.87
C ASP A 496 22.98 30.44 3.45
N ASN A 497 22.32 30.40 4.62
CA ASN A 497 22.03 29.18 5.37
C ASN A 497 20.55 29.03 5.76
N LEU A 498 19.68 29.97 5.41
CA LEU A 498 18.26 29.95 5.79
C LEU A 498 17.40 30.28 4.61
N GLY A 499 16.58 29.33 4.21
CA GLY A 499 15.54 29.46 3.20
C GLY A 499 14.12 29.42 3.80
N ILE A 500 13.18 29.96 3.08
CA ILE A 500 11.74 29.85 3.33
C ILE A 500 11.03 29.52 2.03
N SER A 501 10.06 28.62 2.07
CA SER A 501 9.15 28.32 0.95
C SER A 501 7.71 28.46 1.41
N LEU A 502 6.86 28.97 0.51
CA LEU A 502 5.41 29.06 0.65
C LEU A 502 4.77 28.30 -0.51
N GLY A 503 3.94 27.33 -0.20
CA GLY A 503 3.21 26.50 -1.16
C GLY A 503 1.70 26.77 -1.07
N TYR A 504 1.03 26.67 -2.22
CA TYR A 504 -0.40 26.55 -2.33
C TYR A 504 -0.73 25.61 -3.47
N ALA A 505 -1.62 24.65 -3.21
CA ALA A 505 -2.11 23.72 -4.23
C ALA A 505 -3.63 23.58 -4.13
N SER A 506 -4.29 23.55 -5.29
CA SER A 506 -5.69 23.14 -5.42
C SER A 506 -5.72 21.95 -6.36
N VAL A 507 -6.10 20.79 -5.81
CA VAL A 507 -6.10 19.51 -6.53
C VAL A 507 -7.50 18.94 -6.54
N GLU A 508 -8.00 18.64 -7.73
CA GLU A 508 -9.31 18.04 -7.94
C GLU A 508 -9.15 16.58 -8.34
N ARG A 509 -9.99 15.70 -7.80
CA ARG A 509 -10.00 14.26 -8.03
C ARG A 509 -11.42 13.77 -8.28
N LEU A 510 -11.63 13.07 -9.39
CA LEU A 510 -12.88 12.34 -9.63
C LEU A 510 -12.89 11.08 -8.74
N PRO A 511 -14.05 10.67 -8.16
CA PRO A 511 -14.15 9.42 -7.40
C PRO A 511 -13.63 8.22 -8.21
N SER A 512 -12.99 7.26 -7.56
CA SER A 512 -12.52 6.02 -8.19
C SER A 512 -13.68 5.09 -8.55
N SER A 513 -13.43 4.06 -9.37
CA SER A 513 -14.47 3.08 -9.75
C SER A 513 -15.04 2.36 -8.53
N ILE A 514 -14.21 2.09 -7.53
CA ILE A 514 -14.62 1.49 -6.26
C ILE A 514 -15.58 2.40 -5.48
N GLU A 515 -15.18 3.65 -5.27
CA GLU A 515 -16.01 4.61 -4.55
C GLU A 515 -17.39 4.81 -5.21
N LEU A 516 -17.48 4.53 -6.51
CA LEU A 516 -18.70 4.69 -7.30
C LEU A 516 -19.55 3.41 -7.42
N PHE A 517 -18.92 2.25 -7.59
CA PHE A 517 -19.62 1.05 -8.10
C PHE A 517 -19.49 -0.19 -7.22
N MET A 518 -18.83 -0.08 -6.06
CA MET A 518 -18.75 -1.18 -5.10
C MET A 518 -20.14 -1.49 -4.55
N ASN A 519 -20.50 -2.77 -4.43
CA ASN A 519 -21.73 -3.23 -3.79
C ASN A 519 -21.62 -4.72 -3.51
N GLY A 520 -21.18 -5.09 -2.32
CA GLY A 520 -21.07 -6.51 -1.93
C GLY A 520 -20.10 -6.80 -0.79
N PRO A 521 -19.98 -8.07 -0.40
CA PRO A 521 -19.15 -8.51 0.70
C PRO A 521 -17.67 -8.39 0.36
N HIS A 522 -16.90 -7.81 1.26
CA HIS A 522 -15.44 -7.77 1.23
C HIS A 522 -14.92 -8.52 2.46
N MET A 523 -14.80 -9.83 2.34
CA MET A 523 -14.53 -10.74 3.46
C MET A 523 -13.22 -10.38 4.17
N ALA A 524 -12.16 -10.07 3.42
CA ALA A 524 -10.86 -9.68 3.98
C ALA A 524 -10.92 -8.46 4.92
N THR A 525 -11.97 -7.63 4.83
CA THR A 525 -12.18 -6.47 5.72
C THR A 525 -13.33 -6.66 6.70
N GLY A 526 -14.05 -7.79 6.64
CA GLY A 526 -15.24 -8.04 7.45
C GLY A 526 -16.40 -7.08 7.16
N ARG A 527 -16.50 -6.54 5.93
CA ARG A 527 -17.45 -5.49 5.57
C ARG A 527 -18.30 -5.85 4.36
N PHE A 528 -19.55 -5.38 4.39
CA PHE A 528 -20.35 -5.23 3.19
C PHE A 528 -20.22 -3.76 2.72
N GLU A 529 -19.49 -3.53 1.63
CA GLU A 529 -19.10 -2.18 1.20
C GLU A 529 -19.98 -1.68 0.05
N VAL A 530 -20.47 -0.44 0.17
CA VAL A 530 -21.39 0.18 -0.80
C VAL A 530 -20.85 1.50 -1.31
N GLY A 531 -20.67 1.58 -2.64
CA GLY A 531 -20.31 2.81 -3.36
C GLY A 531 -21.54 3.68 -3.70
N ASP A 532 -21.27 4.95 -4.05
CA ASP A 532 -22.35 5.85 -4.52
C ASP A 532 -21.99 6.44 -5.90
N PRO A 533 -22.73 6.07 -6.97
CA PRO A 533 -22.52 6.63 -8.31
C PRO A 533 -22.79 8.14 -8.43
N ASN A 534 -23.34 8.79 -7.39
CA ASN A 534 -23.65 10.21 -7.36
C ASN A 534 -22.58 11.06 -6.65
N LEU A 535 -21.48 10.47 -6.21
CA LEU A 535 -20.38 11.20 -5.57
C LEU A 535 -19.85 12.30 -6.51
N ASN A 536 -19.57 13.47 -5.93
CA ASN A 536 -18.98 14.59 -6.64
C ASN A 536 -17.43 14.49 -6.62
N SER A 537 -16.78 15.25 -7.49
CA SER A 537 -15.32 15.43 -7.42
C SER A 537 -14.90 15.99 -6.06
N GLU A 538 -13.84 15.42 -5.52
CA GLU A 538 -13.17 15.86 -4.30
C GLU A 538 -12.21 16.99 -4.66
N THR A 539 -12.20 18.10 -3.89
CA THR A 539 -11.30 19.23 -4.12
C THR A 539 -10.51 19.57 -2.88
N SER A 540 -9.20 19.38 -2.94
CA SER A 540 -8.27 19.70 -1.86
C SER A 540 -7.61 21.05 -2.09
N ASN A 541 -7.61 21.92 -1.07
CA ASN A 541 -6.93 23.20 -1.02
C ASN A 541 -5.85 23.17 0.06
N ASN A 542 -4.60 22.99 -0.32
CA ASN A 542 -3.46 22.90 0.59
C ASN A 542 -2.68 24.20 0.63
N PHE A 543 -2.33 24.64 1.84
CA PHE A 543 -1.37 25.72 2.08
C PHE A 543 -0.26 25.21 2.99
N ASP A 544 1.00 25.43 2.61
CA ASP A 544 2.17 25.05 3.38
C ASP A 544 3.20 26.17 3.51
N ILE A 545 3.95 26.16 4.62
CA ILE A 545 5.11 27.01 4.86
C ILE A 545 6.26 26.16 5.38
N THR A 546 7.39 26.19 4.70
CA THR A 546 8.59 25.43 5.06
C THR A 546 9.77 26.35 5.30
N PHE A 547 10.49 26.10 6.39
CA PHE A 547 11.76 26.73 6.72
C PHE A 547 12.84 25.68 6.65
N ASN A 548 13.92 25.97 5.93
CA ASN A 548 15.10 25.13 5.85
C ASN A 548 16.35 25.90 6.30
N PHE A 549 17.14 25.30 7.15
CA PHE A 549 18.41 25.83 7.61
C PHE A 549 19.49 24.78 7.44
N ASP A 550 20.58 25.14 6.79
CA ASP A 550 21.75 24.28 6.65
C ASP A 550 23.05 25.11 6.65
N ASN A 551 24.00 24.74 7.49
CA ASN A 551 25.33 25.35 7.53
C ASN A 551 26.47 24.34 7.36
N GLY A 552 26.18 23.15 6.88
CA GLY A 552 27.10 22.04 6.64
C GLY A 552 27.26 21.11 7.85
N ASP A 553 27.31 21.61 9.08
CA ASP A 553 27.40 20.79 10.30
C ASP A 553 26.04 20.52 10.94
N PHE A 554 25.13 21.47 10.81
CA PHE A 554 23.78 21.43 11.42
C PHE A 554 22.74 21.82 10.40
N TYR A 555 21.69 21.01 10.31
CA TYR A 555 20.51 21.31 9.51
C TYR A 555 19.23 21.32 10.37
N ALA A 556 18.23 22.04 9.91
CA ALA A 556 16.90 22.02 10.47
C ALA A 556 15.85 22.28 9.38
N LEU A 557 14.78 21.51 9.41
CA LEU A 557 13.60 21.68 8.56
C LEU A 557 12.39 21.85 9.47
N ALA A 558 11.48 22.76 9.12
CA ALA A 558 10.19 22.87 9.76
C ALA A 558 9.14 23.19 8.69
N SER A 559 8.17 22.33 8.54
CA SER A 559 7.04 22.48 7.62
C SER A 559 5.73 22.49 8.41
N PHE A 560 4.85 23.42 8.11
CA PHE A 560 3.50 23.54 8.67
C PHE A 560 2.51 23.60 7.52
N TYR A 561 1.41 22.86 7.62
CA TYR A 561 0.42 22.78 6.55
C TYR A 561 -1.01 22.75 7.10
N ILE A 562 -1.92 23.23 6.25
CA ILE A 562 -3.36 23.10 6.40
C ILE A 562 -3.92 22.70 5.04
N THR A 563 -4.82 21.74 5.02
CA THR A 563 -5.47 21.22 3.83
C THR A 563 -6.97 21.14 4.07
N ASP A 564 -7.72 22.02 3.40
CA ASP A 564 -9.18 21.94 3.35
C ASP A 564 -9.59 21.05 2.18
N VAL A 565 -10.45 20.05 2.41
CA VAL A 565 -10.94 19.15 1.38
C VAL A 565 -12.46 19.25 1.31
N ASP A 566 -12.95 19.82 0.22
CA ASP A 566 -14.38 19.84 -0.11
C ASP A 566 -14.79 18.47 -0.65
N ASN A 567 -15.90 17.91 -0.17
CA ASN A 567 -16.43 16.58 -0.54
C ASN A 567 -15.40 15.45 -0.32
N TYR A 568 -14.73 15.41 0.81
CA TYR A 568 -13.84 14.29 1.15
C TYR A 568 -14.61 12.98 1.18
N ILE A 569 -14.14 11.96 0.45
CA ILE A 569 -14.78 10.66 0.35
C ILE A 569 -14.20 9.73 1.41
N ALA A 570 -15.06 9.19 2.26
CA ALA A 570 -14.68 8.23 3.29
C ALA A 570 -15.60 7.02 3.25
N LEU A 571 -15.06 5.84 3.56
CA LEU A 571 -15.82 4.64 3.86
C LEU A 571 -16.14 4.67 5.36
N ILE A 572 -17.40 4.70 5.71
CA ILE A 572 -17.90 4.85 7.08
C ILE A 572 -18.77 3.65 7.41
N ASP A 573 -18.49 3.02 8.55
CA ASP A 573 -19.28 1.90 9.08
C ASP A 573 -20.65 2.41 9.56
N GLU A 574 -21.72 1.70 9.30
CA GLU A 574 -23.05 2.05 9.82
C GLU A 574 -23.16 1.62 11.28
N GLU A 575 -23.66 2.52 12.15
CA GLU A 575 -24.01 2.16 13.52
C GLU A 575 -25.24 1.25 13.54
N ASP A 576 -25.18 0.13 14.26
CA ASP A 576 -26.36 -0.71 14.54
C ASP A 576 -27.34 0.04 15.47
N ASP A 577 -28.34 0.71 14.88
CA ASP A 577 -29.41 1.43 15.61
C ASP A 577 -30.31 0.51 16.49
N HIS A 578 -29.90 -0.71 16.79
CA HIS A 578 -30.72 -1.69 17.52
C HIS A 578 -30.53 -1.72 19.05
N MET A 579 -29.74 -0.80 19.64
CA MET A 579 -29.46 -0.85 21.10
C MET A 579 -30.14 0.20 21.99
N ASP A 580 -31.15 0.98 21.58
CA ASP A 580 -31.81 1.94 22.47
C ASP A 580 -33.32 2.14 22.24
N GLU A 581 -34.17 1.09 22.26
CA GLU A 581 -35.62 1.25 22.51
C GLU A 581 -36.18 0.31 23.58
N ASP A 582 -35.53 0.22 24.75
CA ASP A 582 -36.16 -0.27 25.97
C ASP A 582 -36.82 0.90 26.72
N GLU A 583 -37.85 1.55 26.16
CA GLU A 583 -38.81 2.30 26.93
C GLU A 583 -39.72 1.32 27.72
N HIS A 584 -39.36 1.13 29.00
CA HIS A 584 -40.19 0.47 29.99
C HIS A 584 -41.59 1.14 30.04
N HIS A 585 -42.58 0.56 29.38
CA HIS A 585 -43.98 0.81 29.67
C HIS A 585 -44.38 0.05 30.94
N GLU A 586 -44.36 0.72 32.11
CA GLU A 586 -45.15 0.32 33.28
C GLU A 586 -46.64 0.47 32.95
N GLY A 587 -47.32 -0.63 32.72
CA GLY A 587 -48.77 -0.68 32.47
C GLY A 587 -49.39 -1.93 33.07
N GLU A 588 -50.30 -1.68 33.99
CA GLU A 588 -51.01 -2.54 34.96
C GLU A 588 -51.64 -3.80 34.36
N ASP A 589 -51.64 -4.87 35.16
CA ASP A 589 -52.26 -6.19 35.05
C ASP A 589 -53.70 -6.20 34.52
N GLU A 590 -53.98 -7.07 33.54
CA GLU A 590 -55.24 -7.86 33.51
C GLU A 590 -54.99 -9.25 32.85
N HIS A 591 -55.15 -10.29 33.67
CA HIS A 591 -55.12 -11.69 33.25
C HIS A 591 -56.20 -12.03 32.24
N HIS A 592 -55.82 -12.60 31.08
CA HIS A 592 -56.67 -13.45 30.27
C HIS A 592 -55.96 -14.78 29.98
N GLU A 593 -56.55 -15.86 30.56
CA GLU A 593 -56.25 -17.23 30.19
C GLU A 593 -56.80 -17.47 28.75
N GLY A 594 -55.95 -17.79 27.82
CA GLY A 594 -56.25 -18.25 26.47
C GLY A 594 -55.08 -19.09 25.97
N GLU A 595 -55.41 -20.37 25.73
CA GLU A 595 -54.48 -21.30 25.07
C GLU A 595 -54.28 -20.82 23.64
N ASP A 596 -53.10 -20.33 23.31
CA ASP A 596 -52.70 -20.10 21.95
C ASP A 596 -51.35 -20.81 21.68
N GLU A 597 -51.41 -21.60 20.64
CA GLU A 597 -50.30 -22.33 20.06
C GLU A 597 -49.22 -21.32 19.64
N HIS A 598 -48.02 -21.45 20.20
CA HIS A 598 -46.86 -20.75 19.73
C HIS A 598 -46.54 -21.26 18.32
N HIS A 599 -46.80 -20.44 17.30
CA HIS A 599 -46.07 -20.49 16.07
C HIS A 599 -44.72 -19.80 16.37
N GLU A 600 -43.70 -20.59 16.46
CA GLU A 600 -42.33 -20.11 16.29
C GLU A 600 -42.25 -19.71 14.82
N ASP A 601 -42.34 -18.41 14.55
CA ASP A 601 -41.92 -17.86 13.27
C ASP A 601 -40.39 -17.93 13.25
N GLU A 602 -39.86 -18.98 12.64
CA GLU A 602 -38.50 -19.05 12.23
C GLU A 602 -38.30 -17.90 11.22
N HIS A 603 -37.76 -16.78 11.69
CA HIS A 603 -37.20 -15.79 10.79
C HIS A 603 -35.96 -16.47 10.17
N ASP A 604 -36.11 -16.99 8.95
CA ASP A 604 -35.00 -17.30 8.09
C ASP A 604 -34.25 -15.99 7.85
N ASP A 605 -33.23 -15.74 8.68
CA ASP A 605 -32.19 -14.74 8.44
C ASP A 605 -31.35 -15.24 7.27
N HIS A 606 -31.67 -14.78 6.06
CA HIS A 606 -30.93 -15.13 4.87
C HIS A 606 -29.55 -14.46 4.94
N GLY A 607 -28.57 -15.23 5.44
CA GLY A 607 -27.18 -15.02 5.68
C GLY A 607 -26.43 -14.09 4.72
N HIS A 608 -26.25 -12.86 5.17
CA HIS A 608 -25.00 -12.17 4.96
C HIS A 608 -24.30 -12.15 6.32
N GLY A 609 -23.62 -13.20 6.70
CA GLY A 609 -22.95 -13.35 8.00
C GLY A 609 -22.55 -12.00 8.61
N ASN A 610 -22.25 -11.88 9.87
CA ASN A 610 -22.02 -10.68 10.69
C ASN A 610 -21.12 -9.57 10.07
N LEU A 611 -21.26 -9.27 8.76
CA LEU A 611 -20.48 -8.23 8.06
C LEU A 611 -20.98 -6.84 8.44
N ILE A 612 -20.05 -5.96 8.80
CA ILE A 612 -20.35 -4.55 9.08
C ILE A 612 -20.71 -3.86 7.77
N HIS A 613 -21.91 -3.25 7.70
CA HIS A 613 -22.28 -2.41 6.56
C HIS A 613 -21.45 -1.13 6.56
N ALA A 614 -20.82 -0.80 5.42
CA ALA A 614 -19.98 0.36 5.27
C ALA A 614 -20.30 1.10 3.95
N ASN A 615 -20.54 2.40 4.01
CA ASN A 615 -20.93 3.21 2.85
C ASN A 615 -19.86 4.24 2.50
N TYR A 616 -19.60 4.43 1.20
CA TYR A 616 -18.83 5.56 0.72
C TYR A 616 -19.65 6.85 0.81
N MET A 617 -19.24 7.76 1.67
CA MET A 617 -19.92 9.03 1.95
C MET A 617 -19.01 10.22 1.64
N GLN A 618 -19.62 11.41 1.47
CA GLN A 618 -18.88 12.65 1.27
C GLN A 618 -19.19 13.66 2.37
N GLU A 619 -18.14 14.19 2.98
CA GLU A 619 -18.21 15.31 3.90
C GLU A 619 -16.95 16.19 3.73
N ASP A 620 -17.08 17.50 4.02
CA ASP A 620 -15.92 18.39 4.02
C ASP A 620 -15.01 18.06 5.20
N ALA A 621 -13.69 18.04 4.98
CA ALA A 621 -12.71 17.71 5.99
C ALA A 621 -11.53 18.70 6.03
N GLU A 622 -11.00 18.98 7.21
CA GLU A 622 -9.79 19.79 7.41
C GLU A 622 -8.67 18.92 7.98
N PHE A 623 -7.50 18.98 7.35
CA PHE A 623 -6.27 18.34 7.80
C PHE A 623 -5.26 19.42 8.17
N ASP A 624 -4.72 19.40 9.37
CA ASP A 624 -3.61 20.26 9.76
C ASP A 624 -2.46 19.48 10.40
N GLY A 625 -1.26 20.02 10.30
CA GLY A 625 -0.12 19.34 10.89
C GLY A 625 1.19 20.06 10.72
N TYR A 626 2.24 19.42 11.23
CA TYR A 626 3.61 19.91 11.08
C TYR A 626 4.62 18.76 11.06
N GLU A 627 5.73 19.03 10.38
CA GLU A 627 6.93 18.21 10.31
C GLU A 627 8.12 19.07 10.79
N ILE A 628 8.86 18.61 11.79
CA ILE A 628 10.05 19.29 12.28
C ILE A 628 11.18 18.30 12.35
N GLU A 629 12.30 18.61 11.71
CA GLU A 629 13.51 17.80 11.75
C GLU A 629 14.73 18.69 12.02
N PHE A 630 15.66 18.22 12.81
CA PHE A 630 16.97 18.82 12.92
C PHE A 630 18.03 17.77 13.20
N GLY A 631 19.23 18.03 12.68
CA GLY A 631 20.34 17.12 12.87
C GLY A 631 21.68 17.84 12.89
N ARG A 632 22.69 17.09 13.36
CA ARG A 632 24.05 17.57 13.41
C ARG A 632 25.07 16.46 13.16
N SER A 633 26.05 16.76 12.29
CA SER A 633 27.21 15.93 12.05
C SER A 633 28.41 16.36 12.92
N PHE A 634 29.19 15.38 13.36
CA PHE A 634 30.39 15.53 14.16
C PHE A 634 31.53 14.74 13.51
N ASP A 635 32.56 15.42 13.06
CA ASP A 635 33.82 14.80 12.64
C ASP A 635 34.56 14.26 13.87
N LEU A 636 34.70 12.93 13.95
CA LEU A 636 35.46 12.25 15.03
C LEU A 636 36.88 11.92 14.61
N GLY A 637 37.36 12.40 13.45
CA GLY A 637 38.70 12.22 12.93
C GLY A 637 38.98 10.87 12.29
N SER A 638 38.30 9.80 12.70
CA SER A 638 38.37 8.48 12.06
C SER A 638 37.03 8.12 11.39
N GLY A 639 36.00 8.92 11.58
CA GLY A 639 34.65 8.71 11.07
C GLY A 639 33.76 9.88 11.40
N GLU A 640 32.56 9.87 10.89
CA GLU A 640 31.52 10.87 11.08
C GLU A 640 30.38 10.29 11.92
N LEU A 641 29.88 11.08 12.88
CA LEU A 641 28.70 10.77 13.67
C LEU A 641 27.60 11.79 13.37
N ALA A 642 26.49 11.38 12.78
CA ALA A 642 25.30 12.17 12.60
C ALA A 642 24.24 11.80 13.65
N LEU A 643 23.66 12.81 14.25
CA LEU A 643 22.53 12.70 15.17
C LEU A 643 21.38 13.52 14.63
N SER A 644 20.17 12.95 14.57
CA SER A 644 18.97 13.68 14.17
C SER A 644 17.79 13.40 15.10
N PHE A 645 16.87 14.34 15.08
CA PHE A 645 15.57 14.25 15.70
C PHE A 645 14.52 14.73 14.71
N GLY A 646 13.45 13.97 14.57
CA GLY A 646 12.28 14.31 13.78
C GLY A 646 11.01 14.20 14.60
N ARG A 647 10.01 15.03 14.29
CA ARG A 647 8.64 14.94 14.81
C ARG A 647 7.67 15.30 13.72
N ASP A 648 6.62 14.51 13.58
CA ASP A 648 5.47 14.80 12.75
C ASP A 648 4.16 14.64 13.52
N VAL A 649 3.16 15.41 13.10
CA VAL A 649 1.82 15.45 13.67
C VAL A 649 0.85 15.68 12.51
N VAL A 650 -0.23 14.92 12.49
CA VAL A 650 -1.39 15.11 11.61
C VAL A 650 -2.64 15.09 12.49
N ASN A 651 -3.54 16.04 12.28
CA ASN A 651 -4.89 16.03 12.82
C ASN A 651 -5.85 16.10 11.63
N ALA A 652 -7.00 15.45 11.72
CA ALA A 652 -8.04 15.54 10.68
C ALA A 652 -9.42 15.46 11.32
N GLU A 653 -10.28 16.43 10.96
CA GLU A 653 -11.65 16.54 11.45
C GLU A 653 -12.60 16.79 10.28
N PHE A 654 -13.78 16.18 10.32
CA PHE A 654 -14.89 16.52 9.45
C PHE A 654 -15.53 17.85 9.86
N ALA A 655 -16.32 18.45 8.96
CA ALA A 655 -16.97 19.74 9.20
C ALA A 655 -17.97 19.73 10.36
N ASP A 656 -18.51 18.58 10.70
CA ASP A 656 -19.41 18.39 11.86
C ASP A 656 -18.67 18.21 13.18
N GLY A 657 -17.34 18.04 13.15
CA GLY A 657 -16.43 17.94 14.30
C GLY A 657 -16.12 16.49 14.73
N HIS A 658 -16.52 15.49 13.97
CA HIS A 658 -16.04 14.12 14.14
C HIS A 658 -14.64 13.97 13.53
N TYR A 659 -13.84 13.03 14.06
CA TYR A 659 -12.51 12.77 13.51
C TYR A 659 -12.57 11.96 12.23
N VAL A 660 -11.67 12.24 11.29
CA VAL A 660 -11.48 11.43 10.11
C VAL A 660 -10.83 10.09 10.51
N PRO A 661 -11.36 8.94 10.07
CA PRO A 661 -10.79 7.65 10.45
C PRO A 661 -9.39 7.40 9.85
N ARG A 662 -8.64 6.48 10.49
CA ARG A 662 -7.32 5.99 10.05
C ARG A 662 -6.21 7.05 10.04
N ILE A 663 -6.29 8.03 10.92
CA ILE A 663 -5.22 9.02 11.11
C ILE A 663 -4.16 8.50 12.07
N ASN A 664 -2.93 8.40 11.59
CA ASN A 664 -1.82 7.92 12.39
C ASN A 664 -1.46 8.88 13.53
N PRO A 665 -1.10 8.37 14.72
CA PRO A 665 -0.70 9.17 15.85
C PRO A 665 0.60 9.94 15.60
N ALA A 666 0.80 11.01 16.36
CA ALA A 666 2.05 11.77 16.35
C ALA A 666 3.24 10.91 16.78
N ARG A 667 4.39 11.12 16.16
CA ARG A 667 5.61 10.35 16.45
C ARG A 667 6.85 11.21 16.54
N ASN A 668 7.82 10.70 17.31
CA ASN A 668 9.16 11.26 17.43
C ASN A 668 10.17 10.23 16.92
N ILE A 669 11.07 10.65 16.04
CA ILE A 669 12.12 9.80 15.45
C ILE A 669 13.48 10.32 15.88
N TYR A 670 14.26 9.47 16.53
CA TYR A 670 15.62 9.78 16.96
C TYR A 670 16.57 8.89 16.17
N SER A 671 17.53 9.46 15.44
CA SER A 671 18.47 8.71 14.64
C SER A 671 19.92 9.01 15.04
N LEU A 672 20.74 7.97 15.04
CA LEU A 672 22.18 8.02 15.17
C LEU A 672 22.80 7.24 14.01
N VAL A 673 23.59 7.90 13.18
CA VAL A 673 24.35 7.27 12.08
C VAL A 673 25.81 7.52 12.31
N TYR A 674 26.59 6.45 12.37
CA TYR A 674 28.06 6.51 12.42
C TYR A 674 28.65 5.86 11.17
N THR A 675 29.45 6.62 10.45
CA THR A 675 30.14 6.17 9.24
C THR A 675 31.66 6.27 9.44
N GLN A 676 32.35 5.19 9.15
CA GLN A 676 33.83 5.16 9.16
C GLN A 676 34.34 4.25 8.04
N ASP A 677 35.02 4.82 7.05
CA ASP A 677 35.49 4.10 5.86
C ASP A 677 34.36 3.21 5.28
N ASP A 678 34.55 1.90 5.35
CA ASP A 678 33.60 0.87 4.86
C ASP A 678 32.59 0.39 5.94
N LEU A 679 32.44 1.09 7.07
CA LEU A 679 31.56 0.71 8.18
C LEU A 679 30.42 1.74 8.33
N LEU A 680 29.21 1.28 8.30
CA LEU A 680 28.00 2.05 8.64
C LEU A 680 27.34 1.41 9.85
N PHE A 681 27.01 2.22 10.85
CA PHE A 681 26.16 1.84 11.97
C PHE A 681 25.00 2.83 12.09
N LYS A 682 23.77 2.34 12.03
CA LYS A 682 22.54 3.12 12.22
C LYS A 682 21.79 2.61 13.44
N LEU A 683 21.33 3.51 14.29
CA LEU A 683 20.41 3.24 15.40
C LEU A 683 19.27 4.24 15.31
N MET A 684 18.06 3.76 15.33
CA MET A 684 16.84 4.57 15.26
C MET A 684 15.87 4.16 16.35
N LEU A 685 15.31 5.14 17.03
CA LEU A 685 14.20 4.98 17.98
C LEU A 685 13.01 5.76 17.44
N LYS A 686 11.92 5.06 17.16
CA LYS A 686 10.61 5.62 16.85
C LYS A 686 9.76 5.55 18.12
N ASP A 687 9.26 6.69 18.59
CA ASP A 687 8.42 6.84 19.78
C ASP A 687 7.09 7.40 19.30
N VAL A 688 6.06 6.56 19.31
CA VAL A 688 4.72 6.83 18.76
C VAL A 688 3.79 7.14 19.93
N GLU A 689 3.09 8.26 19.84
CA GLU A 689 2.13 8.69 20.86
C GLU A 689 0.85 7.85 20.74
N LYS A 690 0.04 7.83 21.77
CA LYS A 690 -1.26 7.16 21.73
C LYS A 690 -2.21 7.91 20.81
N GLN A 691 -3.13 7.19 20.16
CA GLN A 691 -4.22 7.76 19.38
C GLN A 691 -5.52 7.69 20.18
N ASN A 692 -6.11 8.86 20.47
CA ASN A 692 -7.43 8.96 21.09
C ASN A 692 -8.42 9.78 20.23
N ASP A 693 -7.91 10.48 19.22
CA ASP A 693 -8.69 11.28 18.27
C ASP A 693 -9.03 10.33 17.09
N ILE A 694 -10.00 9.45 17.33
CA ILE A 694 -10.39 8.31 16.49
C ILE A 694 -11.67 8.62 15.74
N GLY A 695 -11.80 8.08 14.52
CA GLY A 695 -13.04 8.09 13.74
C GLY A 695 -14.08 7.15 14.32
N GLU A 696 -15.27 7.19 13.76
CA GLU A 696 -16.37 6.31 14.09
C GLU A 696 -15.99 4.86 13.73
N GLY A 697 -16.35 3.90 14.58
CA GLY A 697 -15.99 2.50 14.42
C GLY A 697 -14.55 2.13 14.79
N GLU A 698 -13.71 3.10 15.21
CA GLU A 698 -12.32 2.86 15.58
C GLU A 698 -12.10 2.74 17.08
N THR A 699 -11.09 1.99 17.49
CA THR A 699 -10.65 1.89 18.88
C THR A 699 -9.39 2.72 19.15
N ALA A 700 -9.29 3.32 20.34
CA ALA A 700 -8.12 4.07 20.75
C ALA A 700 -6.91 3.15 20.92
N THR A 701 -5.73 3.59 20.46
CA THR A 701 -4.49 2.82 20.57
C THR A 701 -3.52 3.44 21.58
N ASP A 702 -2.80 2.59 22.32
CA ASP A 702 -1.76 3.02 23.26
C ASP A 702 -0.47 3.42 22.54
N SER A 703 0.36 4.23 23.23
CA SER A 703 1.68 4.62 22.74
C SER A 703 2.64 3.44 22.73
N TYR A 704 3.56 3.42 21.75
CA TYR A 704 4.59 2.40 21.67
C TYR A 704 5.95 2.96 21.23
N GLN A 705 7.01 2.16 21.41
CA GLN A 705 8.37 2.51 21.00
C GLN A 705 8.98 1.37 20.22
N MET A 706 9.62 1.70 19.10
CA MET A 706 10.37 0.74 18.28
C MET A 706 11.84 1.17 18.19
N LEU A 707 12.74 0.25 18.49
CA LEU A 707 14.17 0.46 18.34
C LEU A 707 14.71 -0.37 17.18
N ASN A 708 15.26 0.28 16.16
CA ASN A 708 15.84 -0.39 15.00
C ASN A 708 17.35 -0.16 14.96
N THR A 709 18.12 -1.15 14.58
CA THR A 709 19.57 -1.02 14.44
C THR A 709 20.06 -1.78 13.22
N ARG A 710 21.05 -1.18 12.55
CA ARG A 710 21.72 -1.76 11.38
C ARG A 710 23.23 -1.55 11.50
N LEU A 711 23.98 -2.59 11.20
CA LEU A 711 25.45 -2.55 11.08
C LEU A 711 25.86 -3.14 9.74
N THR A 712 26.37 -2.31 8.85
CA THR A 712 26.83 -2.72 7.52
C THR A 712 28.35 -2.58 7.42
N LYS A 713 29.04 -3.61 6.95
CA LYS A 713 30.48 -3.60 6.66
C LYS A 713 30.75 -4.02 5.23
N THR A 714 31.38 -3.16 4.48
CA THR A 714 31.89 -3.44 3.13
C THR A 714 33.30 -3.96 3.18
N PHE A 715 33.58 -5.07 2.52
CA PHE A 715 34.89 -5.67 2.39
C PHE A 715 35.38 -5.52 0.95
N ASN A 716 36.27 -4.58 0.74
CA ASN A 716 36.91 -4.33 -0.55
C ASN A 716 38.07 -5.30 -0.82
N GLY A 717 38.39 -5.56 -2.10
CA GLY A 717 39.61 -6.31 -2.47
C GLY A 717 39.47 -7.82 -2.55
N LEU A 718 38.23 -8.35 -2.63
CA LEU A 718 37.95 -9.74 -3.02
C LEU A 718 38.11 -9.90 -4.54
N GLY A 719 39.31 -9.72 -5.07
CA GLY A 719 39.56 -9.66 -6.51
C GLY A 719 39.20 -8.29 -7.06
N LYS A 720 38.10 -8.21 -7.83
CA LYS A 720 37.59 -6.97 -8.44
C LYS A 720 36.18 -6.61 -7.91
N GLY A 721 35.67 -7.36 -6.96
CA GLY A 721 34.38 -7.14 -6.35
C GLY A 721 34.49 -6.72 -4.90
N GLU A 722 33.37 -6.32 -4.34
CA GLU A 722 33.17 -6.05 -2.93
C GLU A 722 32.21 -7.08 -2.32
N LEU A 723 32.29 -7.28 -1.01
CA LEU A 723 31.34 -8.03 -0.23
C LEU A 723 30.77 -7.10 0.83
N LYS A 724 29.47 -6.84 0.78
CA LYS A 724 28.74 -6.11 1.79
C LYS A 724 28.05 -7.12 2.73
N VAL A 725 28.20 -6.93 4.03
CA VAL A 725 27.55 -7.73 5.07
C VAL A 725 26.79 -6.80 5.99
N SER A 726 25.48 -6.96 6.05
CA SER A 726 24.58 -6.19 6.92
C SER A 726 24.01 -7.09 8.01
N LEU A 727 23.98 -6.60 9.24
CA LEU A 727 23.26 -7.15 10.37
C LEU A 727 22.23 -6.13 10.80
N PHE A 728 20.99 -6.52 10.88
CA PHE A 728 19.89 -5.66 11.31
C PHE A 728 19.11 -6.32 12.44
N ALA A 729 18.50 -5.51 13.28
CA ALA A 729 17.53 -5.94 14.27
C ALA A 729 16.46 -4.86 14.38
N ASN A 730 15.25 -5.22 14.01
CA ASN A 730 14.07 -4.39 14.12
C ASN A 730 13.35 -4.79 15.40
N ASN A 731 13.02 -3.80 16.23
CA ASN A 731 12.38 -3.96 17.53
C ASN A 731 12.99 -5.08 18.42
N PRO A 732 14.34 -5.10 18.67
CA PRO A 732 14.98 -6.17 19.44
C PRO A 732 14.61 -6.17 20.93
N VAL A 733 13.82 -5.19 21.41
CA VAL A 733 13.40 -5.05 22.82
C VAL A 733 11.88 -4.90 22.81
N SER A 734 11.16 -5.98 23.07
CA SER A 734 9.71 -5.97 23.14
C SER A 734 9.21 -5.26 24.40
N TYR A 735 8.65 -4.06 24.25
CA TYR A 735 7.77 -3.40 25.21
C TYR A 735 6.51 -2.91 24.46
N THR A 736 5.82 -3.79 23.78
CA THR A 736 4.63 -3.40 23.04
C THR A 736 3.47 -4.28 23.45
N HIS A 737 2.42 -3.65 23.93
CA HIS A 737 1.09 -4.20 23.86
C HIS A 737 0.55 -3.78 22.48
N LEU A 738 0.56 -4.68 21.53
CA LEU A 738 -0.14 -4.49 20.26
C LEU A 738 -1.60 -4.83 20.53
N THR A 739 -2.43 -3.82 20.66
CA THR A 739 -3.87 -3.99 20.50
C THR A 739 -4.14 -3.84 19.02
N LEU A 740 -4.49 -4.92 18.34
CA LEU A 740 -4.94 -4.87 16.96
C LEU A 740 -6.39 -4.35 16.98
N PRO A 741 -6.76 -3.42 16.10
CA PRO A 741 -8.16 -3.03 15.97
C PRO A 741 -8.94 -4.24 15.43
N THR A 742 -9.94 -4.65 16.19
CA THR A 742 -10.97 -5.62 15.76
C THR A 742 -11.92 -4.96 14.79
#